data_131469b7089ce0e34570ebd389762552
#
_entry.id   131469b7089ce0e34570ebd389762552
#
_cell.length_a   1.000
_cell.length_b   1.000
_cell.length_c   1.000
_cell.angle_alpha   90.00
_cell.angle_beta   90.00
_cell.angle_gamma   90.00
#
_symmetry.space_group_name_H-M   'P 1'
#
loop_
_entity.id
_entity.type
_entity.pdbx_description
1 polymer ?
#
loop_
_entity_poly.entity_id
_entity_poly.type
_entity_poly.pdbx_seq_one_letter_code
_entity_poly.pdbx_strand_id
1 'polypeptide(L)'
;MNYEYRNLPIAFDDDGNSYLVDGDGFRVDRHHDNSERLDEIVPDGAGEALGEAEEVEEREPTEGEEIYDINIDPVTRVAGALAFHAKVDLEAKTVEAGHSQATLFRGYEIILEGRDPRDAIDLSSRACGVCGAVHSICSAYALEMAMDVVPPDFGLWIRNMGQAAAFIYDHPLHLHLLAGPDYSETMLAESNPDVLRTARGTPAPNADVHGYETVGDIMEALNPLEGELYLRGLEVTRTGRQMASLMLGKYPHPSTIAPGGVTTTVTRQTFSEFYSRLTEMFDYAKKTAFVWDDLLDFVLEEMDGYEEVGERPVNLIDVGGWDDPDHYNARYEDADEWGRARLSTPGVVINGELRTTDLKTLDQGVEEFVDHSFYEDWTDEEPQFEANPAGGPISPYHPWNKETRPKPEGKSWREKYTWGTAPRWDRTPMETGPHTRQWITAMAEEIDNPFIEATGDGLNMTVPEVELPETELRWDIPDRLNAAERLRAKAYHVAYCALVCYTGFIEALELLKDGDAEVHTPFEVPQSGTHRGVGWWDAGRGYLTHHLTIEDGVIDNYQILTPSTWMASPTDPFDQPGPYEEAATNTPLLEDYAGRDDFSGVDILRGVRSFDPCMPCTVHMHTDERKDVIAEDVSSCGCSFSEGDQPADEAIRDIVAGDD
;
A
#
# COMPACT_ATOMS: atom_id res chain seq x y z
N MET A 1 26.75 -13.52 4.77
CA MET A 1 26.04 -13.71 3.51
C MET A 1 26.41 -12.61 2.53
N ASN A 2 26.76 -12.92 1.29
CA ASN A 2 27.31 -11.91 0.38
C ASN A 2 26.21 -10.99 -0.14
N TYR A 3 26.28 -9.72 0.22
CA TYR A 3 25.38 -8.65 -0.23
C TYR A 3 25.57 -8.28 -1.73
N GLU A 4 26.41 -8.97 -2.47
CA GLU A 4 26.80 -8.62 -3.84
C GLU A 4 25.69 -8.78 -4.89
N TYR A 5 24.63 -9.54 -4.57
CA TYR A 5 23.49 -9.72 -5.48
C TYR A 5 22.40 -8.67 -5.35
N ARG A 6 22.38 -7.91 -4.28
CA ARG A 6 21.33 -6.92 -3.99
C ARG A 6 21.35 -5.70 -4.92
N ASN A 7 22.43 -5.52 -5.67
CA ASN A 7 22.68 -4.32 -6.46
C ASN A 7 23.18 -4.64 -7.87
N LEU A 8 22.75 -5.73 -8.49
CA LEU A 8 23.09 -5.98 -9.88
C LEU A 8 22.27 -5.00 -10.75
N PRO A 9 22.93 -4.17 -11.56
CA PRO A 9 22.23 -3.26 -12.44
C PRO A 9 21.39 -4.03 -13.46
N ILE A 10 20.20 -3.52 -13.75
CA ILE A 10 19.38 -4.02 -14.84
C ILE A 10 19.90 -3.37 -16.14
N ALA A 11 20.12 -4.18 -17.16
CA ALA A 11 20.41 -3.76 -18.51
C ALA A 11 19.32 -4.26 -19.46
N PHE A 12 19.28 -3.69 -20.66
CA PHE A 12 18.31 -4.07 -21.70
C PHE A 12 19.08 -4.55 -22.93
N ASP A 13 18.55 -5.59 -23.58
CA ASP A 13 19.04 -6.00 -24.89
C ASP A 13 18.45 -5.11 -26.00
N ASP A 14 18.91 -5.37 -27.24
CA ASP A 14 18.49 -4.58 -28.41
C ASP A 14 16.98 -4.74 -28.73
N ASP A 15 16.32 -5.72 -28.13
CA ASP A 15 14.89 -6.01 -28.26
C ASP A 15 14.06 -5.43 -27.10
N GLY A 16 14.70 -4.76 -26.13
CA GLY A 16 14.07 -4.11 -24.98
C GLY A 16 13.78 -5.03 -23.80
N ASN A 17 14.29 -6.27 -23.78
CA ASN A 17 14.12 -7.17 -22.65
C ASN A 17 15.11 -6.84 -21.53
N SER A 18 14.65 -6.77 -20.29
CA SER A 18 15.50 -6.54 -19.13
C SER A 18 16.29 -7.79 -18.73
N TYR A 19 17.52 -7.60 -18.27
CA TYR A 19 18.32 -8.65 -17.67
C TYR A 19 19.24 -8.05 -16.60
N LEU A 20 19.62 -8.88 -15.63
CA LEU A 20 20.61 -8.51 -14.62
C LEU A 20 22.02 -8.56 -15.20
N VAL A 21 22.87 -7.65 -14.76
CA VAL A 21 24.29 -7.58 -15.15
C VAL A 21 25.11 -7.71 -13.88
N ASP A 22 26.10 -8.60 -13.87
CA ASP A 22 27.05 -8.72 -12.76
C ASP A 22 28.06 -7.54 -12.74
N GLY A 23 28.90 -7.50 -11.71
CA GLY A 23 29.91 -6.44 -11.54
C GLY A 23 30.95 -6.37 -12.67
N ASP A 24 31.04 -7.40 -13.51
CA ASP A 24 31.93 -7.46 -14.70
C ASP A 24 31.18 -7.17 -16.00
N GLY A 25 29.87 -6.86 -15.92
CA GLY A 25 29.03 -6.51 -17.07
C GLY A 25 28.48 -7.71 -17.84
N PHE A 26 28.51 -8.91 -17.27
CA PHE A 26 27.94 -10.11 -17.88
C PHE A 26 26.47 -10.27 -17.52
N ARG A 27 25.67 -10.69 -18.52
CA ARG A 27 24.26 -11.00 -18.35
C ARG A 27 24.09 -12.15 -17.36
N VAL A 28 23.31 -11.92 -16.29
CA VAL A 28 22.81 -12.94 -15.37
C VAL A 28 21.46 -13.39 -15.89
N ASP A 29 21.40 -14.58 -16.49
CA ASP A 29 20.15 -15.11 -17.06
C ASP A 29 19.17 -15.47 -15.95
N ARG A 30 17.99 -14.84 -15.95
CA ARG A 30 16.89 -15.11 -15.00
C ARG A 30 16.15 -16.42 -15.31
N HIS A 31 16.40 -17.04 -16.47
CA HIS A 31 15.59 -18.10 -17.04
C HIS A 31 16.19 -19.50 -16.93
N HIS A 32 17.32 -19.66 -16.28
CA HIS A 32 17.87 -20.98 -16.03
C HIS A 32 17.72 -21.34 -14.57
N ASP A 33 17.37 -22.61 -14.36
CA ASP A 33 17.47 -23.30 -13.09
C ASP A 33 18.62 -22.69 -12.27
N ASN A 34 18.26 -21.81 -11.37
CA ASN A 34 19.21 -21.08 -10.55
C ASN A 34 19.92 -22.01 -9.56
N SER A 35 19.45 -23.26 -9.38
CA SER A 35 20.06 -24.21 -8.48
C SER A 35 21.51 -24.57 -8.90
N GLU A 36 21.74 -24.80 -10.18
CA GLU A 36 23.11 -25.07 -10.65
C GLU A 36 24.02 -23.82 -10.65
N ARG A 37 23.44 -22.63 -10.76
CA ARG A 37 24.18 -21.36 -10.78
C ARG A 37 24.33 -20.72 -9.42
N LEU A 38 23.41 -20.95 -8.50
CA LEU A 38 23.61 -20.65 -7.10
C LEU A 38 24.85 -21.36 -6.55
N ASP A 39 25.09 -22.61 -6.97
CA ASP A 39 26.29 -23.39 -6.59
C ASP A 39 27.59 -22.80 -7.19
N GLU A 40 27.54 -22.09 -8.33
CA GLU A 40 28.71 -21.43 -8.93
C GLU A 40 29.01 -20.05 -8.35
N ILE A 41 27.99 -19.37 -7.81
CA ILE A 41 28.05 -17.98 -7.38
C ILE A 41 28.13 -17.89 -5.85
N VAL A 42 27.66 -18.92 -5.15
CA VAL A 42 27.75 -19.04 -3.70
C VAL A 42 29.08 -19.74 -3.36
N PRO A 43 29.94 -19.20 -2.48
CA PRO A 43 31.17 -19.87 -2.09
C PRO A 43 30.89 -21.31 -1.62
N ASP A 44 31.77 -22.26 -1.98
CA ASP A 44 31.73 -23.64 -1.52
C ASP A 44 31.37 -23.73 -0.03
N GLY A 45 30.22 -24.31 0.28
CA GLY A 45 29.71 -24.49 1.64
C GLY A 45 28.45 -23.70 1.98
N ALA A 46 27.96 -22.77 1.14
CA ALA A 46 26.72 -22.07 1.41
C ALA A 46 25.47 -22.80 0.87
N GLY A 47 25.62 -23.65 -0.17
CA GLY A 47 24.57 -24.57 -0.64
C GLY A 47 24.26 -25.69 0.35
N GLU A 48 25.22 -26.12 1.17
CA GLU A 48 24.98 -27.07 2.27
C GLU A 48 24.19 -26.42 3.43
N ALA A 49 24.20 -25.09 3.56
CA ALA A 49 23.41 -24.38 4.57
C ALA A 49 21.91 -24.28 4.21
N LEU A 50 21.53 -24.51 2.95
CA LEU A 50 20.12 -24.60 2.53
C LEU A 50 19.55 -26.00 2.70
N GLY A 51 20.38 -27.03 2.93
CA GLY A 51 19.99 -28.45 3.07
C GLY A 51 19.59 -28.89 4.47
N GLU A 52 20.10 -28.29 5.48
CA GLU A 52 19.69 -28.47 6.89
C GLU A 52 19.78 -27.08 7.53
N ALA A 53 18.66 -26.45 7.78
CA ALA A 53 18.64 -25.31 8.68
C ALA A 53 19.33 -25.78 9.97
N GLU A 54 20.60 -25.41 10.16
CA GLU A 54 21.21 -25.51 11.48
C GLU A 54 20.20 -24.85 12.42
N GLU A 55 19.77 -25.62 13.42
CA GLU A 55 19.04 -25.05 14.54
C GLU A 55 19.84 -23.82 14.93
N VAL A 56 19.36 -22.62 14.56
CA VAL A 56 19.82 -21.40 15.19
C VAL A 56 19.50 -21.65 16.64
N GLU A 57 20.53 -22.02 17.42
CA GLU A 57 20.39 -22.18 18.85
C GLU A 57 19.68 -20.93 19.30
N GLU A 58 18.47 -21.09 19.84
CA GLU A 58 17.83 -19.98 20.56
C GLU A 58 18.89 -19.53 21.55
N ARG A 59 19.39 -18.33 21.33
CA ARG A 59 20.29 -17.74 22.30
C ARG A 59 19.51 -17.71 23.60
N GLU A 60 19.83 -18.65 24.51
CA GLU A 60 19.26 -18.55 25.85
C GLU A 60 19.68 -17.20 26.41
N PRO A 61 18.72 -16.42 26.98
CA PRO A 61 19.04 -15.12 27.59
C PRO A 61 20.21 -15.30 28.54
N THR A 62 21.23 -14.49 28.39
CA THR A 62 22.33 -14.44 29.37
C THR A 62 21.75 -13.98 30.70
N GLU A 63 22.28 -14.47 31.80
CA GLU A 63 21.81 -14.15 33.16
C GLU A 63 21.78 -12.62 33.35
N GLY A 64 20.58 -12.01 33.29
CA GLY A 64 20.33 -10.56 33.34
C GLY A 64 19.69 -9.93 32.10
N GLU A 65 19.47 -10.64 31.00
CA GLU A 65 18.72 -10.15 29.86
C GLU A 65 17.20 -10.40 30.06
N GLU A 66 16.40 -9.34 29.97
CA GLU A 66 14.93 -9.40 30.04
C GLU A 66 14.34 -9.41 28.63
N ILE A 67 14.50 -10.53 27.87
CA ILE A 67 13.89 -10.72 26.54
C ILE A 67 12.50 -11.32 26.69
N TYR A 68 11.52 -10.67 26.08
CA TYR A 68 10.12 -11.08 26.12
C TYR A 68 9.56 -11.32 24.73
N ASP A 69 8.78 -12.40 24.58
CA ASP A 69 7.93 -12.62 23.42
C ASP A 69 6.63 -11.83 23.58
N ILE A 70 6.34 -10.95 22.64
CA ILE A 70 5.14 -10.12 22.63
C ILE A 70 4.31 -10.46 21.38
N ASN A 71 3.08 -10.91 21.61
CA ASN A 71 2.11 -11.13 20.56
C ASN A 71 1.08 -10.01 20.58
N ILE A 72 0.97 -9.29 19.47
CA ILE A 72 -0.05 -8.27 19.24
C ILE A 72 -1.04 -8.84 18.23
N ASP A 73 -2.08 -9.52 18.72
CA ASP A 73 -3.10 -10.17 17.90
C ASP A 73 -4.51 -9.89 18.46
N PRO A 74 -5.32 -9.12 17.73
CA PRO A 74 -4.99 -8.40 16.49
C PRO A 74 -4.24 -7.07 16.73
N VAL A 75 -3.48 -6.63 15.71
CA VAL A 75 -3.03 -5.23 15.65
C VAL A 75 -4.26 -4.36 15.43
N THR A 76 -4.52 -3.45 16.37
CA THR A 76 -5.68 -2.54 16.31
C THR A 76 -5.42 -1.32 15.45
N ARG A 77 -6.50 -0.64 15.00
CA ARG A 77 -6.45 0.58 14.18
C ARG A 77 -5.69 0.37 12.85
N VAL A 78 -5.93 -0.79 12.23
CA VAL A 78 -5.55 -1.12 10.87
C VAL A 78 -6.77 -1.64 10.12
N ALA A 79 -6.73 -1.72 8.81
CA ALA A 79 -7.79 -2.38 8.06
C ALA A 79 -7.54 -3.90 8.00
N GLY A 80 -8.52 -4.70 8.46
CA GLY A 80 -8.46 -6.17 8.43
C GLY A 80 -7.70 -6.79 9.60
N ALA A 81 -7.24 -8.02 9.42
CA ALA A 81 -6.67 -8.85 10.46
C ALA A 81 -5.15 -9.03 10.26
N LEU A 82 -4.39 -8.30 11.05
CA LEU A 82 -2.94 -8.37 11.16
C LEU A 82 -2.59 -8.81 12.57
N ALA A 83 -1.76 -9.84 12.70
CA ALA A 83 -1.04 -10.12 13.93
C ALA A 83 0.43 -9.73 13.76
N PHE A 84 1.05 -9.35 14.85
CA PHE A 84 2.48 -9.01 14.90
C PHE A 84 3.12 -9.66 16.11
N HIS A 85 4.20 -10.40 15.88
CA HIS A 85 5.00 -10.99 16.94
C HIS A 85 6.33 -10.25 17.02
N ALA A 86 6.76 -9.89 18.24
CA ALA A 86 8.05 -9.25 18.48
C ALA A 86 8.78 -9.90 19.66
N LYS A 87 10.10 -10.04 19.52
CA LYS A 87 11.00 -10.29 20.63
C LYS A 87 11.60 -8.96 21.05
N VAL A 88 11.42 -8.60 22.32
CA VAL A 88 11.87 -7.30 22.83
C VAL A 88 12.79 -7.49 24.03
N ASP A 89 13.88 -6.73 24.06
CA ASP A 89 14.73 -6.55 25.23
C ASP A 89 14.34 -5.24 25.92
N LEU A 90 13.64 -5.36 27.06
CA LEU A 90 13.15 -4.19 27.80
C LEU A 90 14.28 -3.45 28.55
N GLU A 91 15.40 -4.10 28.85
CA GLU A 91 16.56 -3.45 29.49
C GLU A 91 17.38 -2.67 28.46
N ALA A 92 17.66 -3.29 27.31
CA ALA A 92 18.36 -2.64 26.20
C ALA A 92 17.47 -1.66 25.42
N LYS A 93 16.14 -1.70 25.60
CA LYS A 93 15.15 -0.92 24.88
C LYS A 93 15.18 -1.14 23.36
N THR A 94 15.32 -2.40 22.94
CA THR A 94 15.43 -2.79 21.53
C THR A 94 14.44 -3.88 21.15
N VAL A 95 14.15 -3.98 19.86
CA VAL A 95 13.39 -5.08 19.26
C VAL A 95 14.37 -6.03 18.57
N GLU A 96 14.50 -7.26 19.10
CA GLU A 96 15.43 -8.28 18.60
C GLU A 96 14.94 -8.96 17.32
N ALA A 97 13.62 -9.14 17.18
CA ALA A 97 12.98 -9.74 16.01
C ALA A 97 11.54 -9.27 15.89
N GLY A 98 11.05 -9.16 14.67
CA GLY A 98 9.67 -8.85 14.37
C GLY A 98 9.14 -9.75 13.26
N HIS A 99 7.91 -10.25 13.39
CA HIS A 99 7.23 -11.05 12.36
C HIS A 99 5.81 -10.55 12.16
N SER A 100 5.47 -10.32 10.90
CA SER A 100 4.15 -9.85 10.51
C SER A 100 3.31 -11.01 9.96
N GLN A 101 2.08 -11.16 10.44
CA GLN A 101 1.21 -12.25 10.06
C GLN A 101 -0.10 -11.75 9.46
N ALA A 102 -0.32 -12.02 8.17
CA ALA A 102 -1.64 -12.01 7.57
C ALA A 102 -2.37 -13.28 8.03
N THR A 103 -3.45 -13.11 8.82
CA THR A 103 -4.08 -14.24 9.54
C THR A 103 -5.20 -14.92 8.77
N LEU A 104 -5.65 -14.37 7.63
CA LEU A 104 -6.80 -14.86 6.87
C LEU A 104 -6.45 -15.14 5.40
N PHE A 105 -7.16 -16.11 4.78
CA PHE A 105 -7.11 -16.41 3.35
C PHE A 105 -8.51 -16.36 2.73
N ARG A 106 -8.72 -15.69 1.57
CA ARG A 106 -10.04 -15.55 0.93
C ARG A 106 -10.13 -16.09 -0.50
N GLY A 107 -9.01 -16.38 -1.18
CA GLY A 107 -8.92 -17.11 -2.44
C GLY A 107 -9.47 -16.41 -3.68
N TYR A 108 -9.41 -15.07 -3.78
CA TYR A 108 -9.91 -14.35 -4.96
C TYR A 108 -9.26 -14.79 -6.26
N GLU A 109 -7.97 -15.08 -6.25
CA GLU A 109 -7.22 -15.57 -7.39
C GLU A 109 -7.82 -16.90 -7.91
N ILE A 110 -8.06 -17.86 -7.00
CA ILE A 110 -8.69 -19.15 -7.33
C ILE A 110 -10.17 -18.98 -7.73
N ILE A 111 -10.90 -18.08 -7.09
CA ILE A 111 -12.31 -17.82 -7.39
C ILE A 111 -12.48 -17.28 -8.82
N LEU A 112 -11.50 -16.55 -9.34
CA LEU A 112 -11.54 -15.94 -10.66
C LEU A 112 -11.22 -16.92 -11.78
N GLU A 113 -10.47 -17.98 -11.54
CA GLU A 113 -10.15 -19.00 -12.54
C GLU A 113 -11.43 -19.64 -13.14
N GLY A 114 -11.44 -19.81 -14.44
CA GLY A 114 -12.54 -20.40 -15.20
C GLY A 114 -13.77 -19.49 -15.38
N ARG A 115 -13.74 -18.24 -14.86
CA ARG A 115 -14.86 -17.30 -14.98
C ARG A 115 -14.80 -16.46 -16.24
N ASP A 116 -15.94 -15.85 -16.55
CA ASP A 116 -16.02 -14.81 -17.56
C ASP A 116 -15.12 -13.62 -17.16
N PRO A 117 -14.25 -13.13 -18.04
CA PRO A 117 -13.36 -12.01 -17.74
C PRO A 117 -14.09 -10.76 -17.19
N ARG A 118 -15.34 -10.54 -17.59
CA ARG A 118 -16.16 -9.41 -17.12
C ARG A 118 -16.47 -9.47 -15.62
N ASP A 119 -16.45 -10.66 -15.01
CA ASP A 119 -16.69 -10.83 -13.58
C ASP A 119 -15.51 -10.31 -12.72
N ALA A 120 -14.31 -10.20 -13.31
CA ALA A 120 -13.09 -9.86 -12.58
C ALA A 120 -13.17 -8.50 -11.89
N ILE A 121 -13.77 -7.50 -12.52
CA ILE A 121 -13.90 -6.14 -11.97
C ILE A 121 -14.71 -6.15 -10.67
N ASP A 122 -15.86 -6.80 -10.70
CA ASP A 122 -16.75 -6.84 -9.53
C ASP A 122 -16.21 -7.75 -8.41
N LEU A 123 -15.63 -8.90 -8.76
CA LEU A 123 -15.10 -9.83 -7.77
C LEU A 123 -13.84 -9.31 -7.12
N SER A 124 -12.87 -8.82 -7.90
CA SER A 124 -11.63 -8.26 -7.33
C SER A 124 -11.89 -7.05 -6.45
N SER A 125 -12.88 -6.23 -6.77
CA SER A 125 -13.32 -5.12 -5.92
C SER A 125 -13.65 -5.55 -4.49
N ARG A 126 -14.15 -6.77 -4.29
CA ARG A 126 -14.49 -7.29 -2.97
C ARG A 126 -13.28 -7.74 -2.16
N ALA A 127 -12.10 -7.74 -2.76
CA ALA A 127 -10.87 -7.98 -2.02
C ALA A 127 -10.69 -6.98 -0.88
N CYS A 128 -11.17 -5.73 -1.03
CA CYS A 128 -11.02 -4.74 0.03
C CYS A 128 -12.30 -3.90 0.23
N GLY A 129 -12.69 -3.72 1.49
CA GLY A 129 -13.80 -2.84 1.88
C GLY A 129 -13.40 -1.36 2.01
N VAL A 130 -12.12 -1.03 1.94
CA VAL A 130 -11.57 0.34 1.97
C VAL A 130 -11.21 0.79 0.57
N CYS A 131 -10.41 0.01 -0.16
CA CYS A 131 -9.85 0.33 -1.46
C CYS A 131 -10.47 -0.45 -2.64
N GLY A 132 -11.74 -0.90 -2.52
CA GLY A 132 -12.41 -1.68 -3.57
C GLY A 132 -12.47 -1.01 -4.92
N ALA A 133 -12.54 0.32 -4.98
CA ALA A 133 -12.54 1.08 -6.22
C ALA A 133 -11.21 0.91 -6.98
N VAL A 134 -10.09 0.89 -6.28
CA VAL A 134 -8.76 0.73 -6.88
C VAL A 134 -8.64 -0.64 -7.56
N HIS A 135 -9.10 -1.71 -6.87
CA HIS A 135 -9.15 -3.06 -7.46
C HIS A 135 -10.02 -3.12 -8.71
N SER A 136 -11.21 -2.47 -8.71
CA SER A 136 -12.06 -2.41 -9.89
C SER A 136 -11.36 -1.74 -11.08
N ILE A 137 -10.69 -0.61 -10.84
CA ILE A 137 -9.98 0.14 -11.88
C ILE A 137 -8.77 -0.66 -12.36
N CYS A 138 -7.97 -1.21 -11.47
CA CYS A 138 -6.81 -2.03 -11.81
C CYS A 138 -7.21 -3.25 -12.65
N SER A 139 -8.30 -3.94 -12.28
CA SER A 139 -8.86 -5.05 -13.06
C SER A 139 -9.34 -4.60 -14.44
N ALA A 140 -9.95 -3.41 -14.56
CA ALA A 140 -10.38 -2.87 -15.85
C ALA A 140 -9.16 -2.64 -16.76
N TYR A 141 -8.05 -2.08 -16.25
CA TYR A 141 -6.82 -1.90 -17.02
C TYR A 141 -6.21 -3.21 -17.51
N ALA A 142 -6.17 -4.25 -16.64
CA ALA A 142 -5.71 -5.57 -17.06
C ALA A 142 -6.57 -6.15 -18.22
N LEU A 143 -7.87 -5.99 -18.13
CA LEU A 143 -8.80 -6.43 -19.16
C LEU A 143 -8.68 -5.60 -20.45
N GLU A 144 -8.51 -4.29 -20.35
CA GLU A 144 -8.30 -3.39 -21.48
C GLU A 144 -7.07 -3.77 -22.29
N MET A 145 -5.95 -4.05 -21.60
CA MET A 145 -4.73 -4.53 -22.25
C MET A 145 -4.96 -5.91 -22.92
N ALA A 146 -5.57 -6.86 -22.23
CA ALA A 146 -5.82 -8.20 -22.76
C ALA A 146 -6.81 -8.21 -23.95
N MET A 147 -7.72 -7.23 -24.03
CA MET A 147 -8.76 -7.13 -25.05
C MET A 147 -8.48 -6.08 -26.13
N ASP A 148 -7.34 -5.38 -26.07
CA ASP A 148 -6.93 -4.28 -26.98
C ASP A 148 -8.04 -3.20 -27.09
N VAL A 149 -8.52 -2.71 -25.94
CA VAL A 149 -9.54 -1.67 -25.87
C VAL A 149 -9.03 -0.47 -25.08
N VAL A 150 -9.22 0.73 -25.64
CA VAL A 150 -8.80 1.99 -25.02
C VAL A 150 -10.02 2.79 -24.61
N PRO A 151 -10.11 3.23 -23.35
CA PRO A 151 -11.15 4.15 -22.91
C PRO A 151 -11.07 5.50 -23.62
N PRO A 152 -12.19 6.22 -23.82
CA PRO A 152 -12.16 7.59 -24.30
C PRO A 152 -11.65 8.53 -23.19
N ASP A 153 -11.07 9.67 -23.58
CA ASP A 153 -10.42 10.65 -22.71
C ASP A 153 -11.31 11.09 -21.54
N PHE A 154 -12.57 11.38 -21.83
CA PHE A 154 -13.53 11.76 -20.80
C PHE A 154 -13.76 10.63 -19.78
N GLY A 155 -13.81 9.37 -20.24
CA GLY A 155 -13.92 8.19 -19.38
C GLY A 155 -12.71 8.01 -18.46
N LEU A 156 -11.49 8.26 -18.96
CA LEU A 156 -10.26 8.24 -18.16
C LEU A 156 -10.25 9.34 -17.11
N TRP A 157 -10.60 10.57 -17.46
CA TRP A 157 -10.69 11.66 -16.48
C TRP A 157 -11.72 11.39 -15.39
N ILE A 158 -12.85 10.73 -15.69
CA ILE A 158 -13.82 10.32 -14.67
C ILE A 158 -13.23 9.28 -13.72
N ARG A 159 -12.44 8.31 -14.21
CA ARG A 159 -11.72 7.34 -13.36
C ARG A 159 -10.69 8.03 -12.48
N ASN A 160 -9.87 8.92 -13.07
CA ASN A 160 -8.84 9.67 -12.35
C ASN A 160 -9.43 10.49 -11.20
N MET A 161 -10.48 11.27 -11.47
CA MET A 161 -11.17 12.05 -10.45
C MET A 161 -11.81 11.17 -9.37
N GLY A 162 -12.44 10.07 -9.78
CA GLY A 162 -13.09 9.16 -8.85
C GLY A 162 -12.09 8.50 -7.90
N GLN A 163 -10.92 8.15 -8.39
CA GLN A 163 -9.88 7.53 -7.59
C GLN A 163 -9.13 8.54 -6.71
N ALA A 164 -8.78 9.72 -7.22
CA ALA A 164 -8.18 10.76 -6.40
C ALA A 164 -9.11 11.18 -5.26
N ALA A 165 -10.43 11.26 -5.51
CA ALA A 165 -11.44 11.48 -4.46
C ALA A 165 -11.50 10.32 -3.44
N ALA A 166 -11.23 9.08 -3.87
CA ALA A 166 -11.12 7.95 -2.96
C ALA A 166 -9.91 8.07 -2.02
N PHE A 167 -8.82 8.68 -2.46
CA PHE A 167 -7.67 8.96 -1.58
C PHE A 167 -7.93 10.13 -0.62
N ILE A 168 -8.69 11.13 -1.04
CA ILE A 168 -9.20 12.18 -0.14
C ILE A 168 -10.06 11.59 1.00
N TYR A 169 -10.72 10.45 0.78
CA TYR A 169 -11.36 9.68 1.85
C TYR A 169 -10.35 8.94 2.72
N ASP A 170 -9.40 8.23 2.09
CA ASP A 170 -8.56 7.21 2.71
C ASP A 170 -7.44 7.80 3.58
N HIS A 171 -6.78 8.86 3.10
CA HIS A 171 -5.68 9.48 3.84
C HIS A 171 -6.10 10.14 5.14
N PRO A 172 -7.18 10.95 5.20
CA PRO A 172 -7.68 11.46 6.48
C PRO A 172 -8.16 10.36 7.44
N LEU A 173 -8.72 9.26 6.92
CA LEU A 173 -9.04 8.09 7.73
C LEU A 173 -7.80 7.57 8.44
N HIS A 174 -6.71 7.38 7.72
CA HIS A 174 -5.46 6.90 8.31
C HIS A 174 -4.86 7.93 9.27
N LEU A 175 -4.65 9.16 8.80
CA LEU A 175 -3.97 10.20 9.57
C LEU A 175 -4.67 10.51 10.90
N HIS A 176 -5.98 10.72 10.88
CA HIS A 176 -6.68 11.21 12.08
C HIS A 176 -7.34 10.10 12.92
N LEU A 177 -7.72 8.95 12.31
CA LEU A 177 -8.47 7.92 13.02
C LEU A 177 -7.66 6.67 13.35
N LEU A 178 -6.65 6.34 12.51
CA LEU A 178 -5.87 5.10 12.68
C LEU A 178 -4.49 5.37 13.31
N ALA A 179 -3.67 6.20 12.71
CA ALA A 179 -2.34 6.56 13.21
C ALA A 179 -2.38 7.72 14.23
N GLY A 180 -3.18 8.75 13.98
CA GLY A 180 -3.26 9.96 14.82
C GLY A 180 -3.45 9.70 16.31
N PRO A 181 -4.28 8.73 16.74
CA PRO A 181 -4.41 8.39 18.15
C PRO A 181 -3.11 7.99 18.85
N ASP A 182 -2.08 7.54 18.15
CA ASP A 182 -0.76 7.24 18.75
C ASP A 182 0.00 8.50 19.18
N TYR A 183 -0.42 9.67 18.69
CA TYR A 183 0.13 10.99 19.01
C TYR A 183 -0.86 11.85 19.81
N SER A 184 -1.99 11.29 20.23
CA SER A 184 -2.99 11.99 20.99
C SER A 184 -2.54 12.30 22.42
N GLU A 185 -3.12 13.33 23.02
CA GLU A 185 -2.90 13.66 24.44
C GLU A 185 -3.13 12.46 25.36
N THR A 186 -4.18 11.67 25.11
CA THR A 186 -4.52 10.49 25.91
C THR A 186 -3.39 9.44 25.84
N MET A 187 -2.87 9.13 24.65
CA MET A 187 -1.80 8.15 24.48
C MET A 187 -0.50 8.64 25.08
N LEU A 188 -0.11 9.89 24.82
CA LEU A 188 1.14 10.44 25.36
C LEU A 188 1.10 10.64 26.88
N ALA A 189 -0.08 10.84 27.47
CA ALA A 189 -0.20 10.88 28.93
C ALA A 189 0.18 9.54 29.60
N GLU A 190 -0.02 8.44 28.91
CA GLU A 190 0.32 7.09 29.36
C GLU A 190 1.74 6.68 28.98
N SER A 191 2.16 6.94 27.74
CA SER A 191 3.45 6.47 27.19
C SER A 191 4.61 7.44 27.38
N ASN A 192 4.39 8.75 27.25
CA ASN A 192 5.45 9.77 27.25
C ASN A 192 4.97 11.08 27.94
N PRO A 193 4.67 11.06 29.25
CA PRO A 193 4.03 12.21 29.96
C PRO A 193 4.91 13.46 30.00
N ASP A 194 6.22 13.34 29.94
CA ASP A 194 7.14 14.48 29.91
C ASP A 194 7.11 15.19 28.57
N VAL A 195 7.04 14.45 27.46
CA VAL A 195 6.87 14.98 26.11
C VAL A 195 5.54 15.74 25.99
N LEU A 196 4.46 15.16 26.49
CA LEU A 196 3.16 15.83 26.52
C LEU A 196 3.18 17.15 27.31
N ARG A 197 3.92 17.18 28.44
CA ARG A 197 4.07 18.40 29.25
C ARG A 197 4.78 19.50 28.47
N THR A 198 5.83 19.14 27.70
CA THR A 198 6.52 20.08 26.81
C THR A 198 5.59 20.57 25.70
N ALA A 199 4.87 19.67 25.03
CA ALA A 199 3.96 19.98 23.93
C ALA A 199 2.89 21.03 24.31
N ARG A 200 2.34 20.94 25.53
CA ARG A 200 1.36 21.92 26.05
C ARG A 200 1.93 23.33 26.23
N GLY A 201 3.23 23.49 26.28
CA GLY A 201 3.93 24.78 26.38
C GLY A 201 4.57 25.25 25.08
N THR A 202 4.63 24.41 24.06
CA THR A 202 5.28 24.68 22.78
C THR A 202 4.30 25.30 21.80
N PRO A 203 4.50 26.57 21.35
CA PRO A 203 3.66 27.16 20.32
C PRO A 203 3.72 26.39 19.02
N ALA A 204 2.59 26.21 18.35
CA ALA A 204 2.52 25.64 17.02
C ALA A 204 2.95 26.68 15.98
N PRO A 205 3.99 26.45 15.16
CA PRO A 205 4.50 27.42 14.20
C PRO A 205 3.46 27.91 13.18
N ASN A 206 2.57 27.02 12.75
CA ASN A 206 1.56 27.30 11.72
C ASN A 206 0.14 27.52 12.30
N ALA A 207 0.04 28.01 13.55
CA ALA A 207 -1.22 28.25 14.24
C ALA A 207 -2.17 29.19 13.50
N ASP A 208 -1.65 30.13 12.72
CA ASP A 208 -2.44 31.08 11.91
C ASP A 208 -3.16 30.41 10.73
N VAL A 209 -2.73 29.22 10.30
CA VAL A 209 -3.37 28.44 9.23
C VAL A 209 -4.39 27.45 9.80
N HIS A 210 -3.99 26.63 10.77
CA HIS A 210 -4.83 25.53 11.26
C HIS A 210 -5.63 25.89 12.53
N GLY A 211 -5.22 26.89 13.29
CA GLY A 211 -5.99 27.43 14.43
C GLY A 211 -5.64 26.84 15.81
N TYR A 212 -4.72 25.90 15.93
CA TYR A 212 -4.22 25.35 17.21
C TYR A 212 -3.04 26.20 17.71
N GLU A 213 -3.11 26.71 18.95
CA GLU A 213 -2.09 27.64 19.48
C GLU A 213 -0.80 26.91 19.89
N THR A 214 -0.92 25.66 20.39
CA THR A 214 0.20 24.82 20.84
C THR A 214 0.16 23.46 20.20
N VAL A 215 1.31 22.76 20.21
CA VAL A 215 1.38 21.35 19.78
C VAL A 215 0.51 20.48 20.69
N GLY A 216 0.43 20.81 22.00
CA GLY A 216 -0.48 20.13 22.92
C GLY A 216 -1.97 20.23 22.50
N ASP A 217 -2.39 21.35 21.91
CA ASP A 217 -3.76 21.51 21.39
C ASP A 217 -3.99 20.59 20.17
N ILE A 218 -2.97 20.37 19.32
CA ILE A 218 -3.02 19.41 18.20
C ILE A 218 -3.16 17.98 18.76
N MET A 219 -2.40 17.64 19.79
CA MET A 219 -2.45 16.32 20.44
C MET A 219 -3.82 16.07 21.11
N GLU A 220 -4.42 17.10 21.76
CA GLU A 220 -5.78 17.03 22.30
C GLU A 220 -6.81 16.82 21.17
N ALA A 221 -6.65 17.53 20.05
CA ALA A 221 -7.55 17.42 18.90
C ALA A 221 -7.48 16.05 18.21
N LEU A 222 -6.45 15.24 18.46
CA LEU A 222 -6.33 13.86 17.99
C LEU A 222 -6.93 12.82 18.94
N ASN A 223 -7.44 13.21 20.12
CA ASN A 223 -8.05 12.27 21.07
C ASN A 223 -9.18 11.48 20.40
N PRO A 224 -9.18 10.12 20.51
CA PRO A 224 -10.20 9.30 19.89
C PRO A 224 -11.61 9.66 20.35
N LEU A 225 -12.55 9.76 19.41
CA LEU A 225 -13.98 10.02 19.58
C LEU A 225 -14.36 11.42 20.09
N GLU A 226 -13.44 12.22 20.60
CA GLU A 226 -13.71 13.52 21.22
C GLU A 226 -12.95 14.66 20.53
N GLY A 227 -11.73 14.41 20.05
CA GLY A 227 -10.85 15.41 19.47
C GLY A 227 -11.38 16.00 18.16
N GLU A 228 -11.15 17.28 17.95
CA GLU A 228 -11.66 18.01 16.78
C GLU A 228 -11.10 17.45 15.46
N LEU A 229 -9.81 17.13 15.40
CA LEU A 229 -9.17 16.53 14.21
C LEU A 229 -9.72 15.12 13.94
N TYR A 230 -9.94 14.31 15.00
CA TYR A 230 -10.55 13.01 14.87
C TYR A 230 -11.96 13.10 14.28
N LEU A 231 -12.81 13.99 14.81
CA LEU A 231 -14.18 14.18 14.33
C LEU A 231 -14.21 14.80 12.93
N ARG A 232 -13.31 15.75 12.65
CA ARG A 232 -13.19 16.33 11.30
C ARG A 232 -12.72 15.29 10.28
N GLY A 233 -11.84 14.38 10.67
CA GLY A 233 -11.46 13.22 9.86
C GLY A 233 -12.67 12.38 9.43
N LEU A 234 -13.60 12.11 10.34
CA LEU A 234 -14.84 11.38 10.02
C LEU A 234 -15.73 12.13 9.01
N GLU A 235 -15.82 13.46 9.12
CA GLU A 235 -16.59 14.29 8.18
C GLU A 235 -15.97 14.26 6.79
N VAL A 236 -14.65 14.44 6.70
CA VAL A 236 -13.92 14.47 5.42
C VAL A 236 -13.94 13.10 4.74
N THR A 237 -13.86 12.03 5.49
CA THR A 237 -14.02 10.67 4.92
C THR A 237 -15.39 10.51 4.25
N ARG A 238 -16.44 11.10 4.79
CA ARG A 238 -17.76 11.11 4.15
C ARG A 238 -17.76 11.95 2.87
N THR A 239 -17.15 13.14 2.89
CA THR A 239 -17.07 14.03 1.73
C THR A 239 -16.30 13.38 0.58
N GLY A 240 -15.14 12.78 0.84
CA GLY A 240 -14.36 12.03 -0.15
C GLY A 240 -15.14 10.86 -0.79
N ARG A 241 -15.87 10.07 0.03
CA ARG A 241 -16.75 9.00 -0.48
C ARG A 241 -17.89 9.55 -1.35
N GLN A 242 -18.45 10.69 -1.03
CA GLN A 242 -19.47 11.33 -1.85
C GLN A 242 -18.89 11.79 -3.19
N MET A 243 -17.70 12.40 -3.19
CA MET A 243 -16.99 12.78 -4.41
C MET A 243 -16.70 11.56 -5.30
N ALA A 244 -16.11 10.51 -4.74
CA ALA A 244 -15.86 9.26 -5.45
C ALA A 244 -17.16 8.64 -6.01
N SER A 245 -18.26 8.65 -5.24
CA SER A 245 -19.55 8.11 -5.69
C SER A 245 -20.19 8.90 -6.82
N LEU A 246 -19.95 10.21 -6.92
CA LEU A 246 -20.43 11.03 -8.05
C LEU A 246 -19.78 10.60 -9.37
N MET A 247 -18.53 10.17 -9.33
CA MET A 247 -17.77 9.71 -10.51
C MET A 247 -17.97 8.21 -10.78
N LEU A 248 -17.97 7.38 -9.74
CA LEU A 248 -17.91 5.92 -9.83
C LEU A 248 -19.24 5.21 -9.52
N GLY A 249 -20.34 5.96 -9.38
CA GLY A 249 -21.69 5.45 -9.11
C GLY A 249 -21.92 5.08 -7.66
N LYS A 250 -21.00 4.43 -6.99
CA LYS A 250 -20.99 4.15 -5.55
C LYS A 250 -19.57 3.90 -5.06
N TYR A 251 -19.39 3.92 -3.73
CA TYR A 251 -18.12 3.65 -3.07
C TYR A 251 -18.36 2.80 -1.80
N PRO A 252 -17.49 1.85 -1.38
CA PRO A 252 -16.14 1.58 -1.90
C PRO A 252 -16.09 0.63 -3.12
N HIS A 253 -17.18 0.01 -3.49
CA HIS A 253 -17.26 -0.92 -4.62
C HIS A 253 -18.00 -0.24 -5.78
N PRO A 254 -17.29 0.32 -6.78
CA PRO A 254 -17.90 0.98 -7.93
C PRO A 254 -18.89 0.10 -8.66
N SER A 255 -19.88 0.70 -9.28
CA SER A 255 -20.85 0.01 -10.12
C SER A 255 -20.80 0.44 -11.59
N THR A 256 -19.86 1.33 -11.92
CA THR A 256 -19.79 1.96 -13.25
C THR A 256 -18.46 1.73 -13.96
N ILE A 257 -17.50 1.09 -13.32
CA ILE A 257 -16.25 0.71 -13.97
C ILE A 257 -16.50 -0.46 -14.91
N ALA A 258 -16.04 -0.34 -16.12
CA ALA A 258 -16.09 -1.39 -17.14
C ALA A 258 -14.81 -1.33 -18.01
N PRO A 259 -14.40 -2.42 -18.67
CA PRO A 259 -13.34 -2.34 -19.66
C PRO A 259 -13.74 -1.34 -20.76
N GLY A 260 -12.82 -0.49 -21.17
CA GLY A 260 -13.11 0.58 -22.13
C GLY A 260 -13.72 1.84 -21.52
N GLY A 261 -13.71 2.01 -20.18
CA GLY A 261 -14.10 3.26 -19.55
C GLY A 261 -15.04 3.12 -18.36
N VAL A 262 -16.07 3.96 -18.33
CA VAL A 262 -17.12 3.98 -17.29
C VAL A 262 -18.51 3.96 -17.93
N THR A 263 -19.50 3.41 -17.20
CA THR A 263 -20.89 3.33 -17.67
C THR A 263 -21.79 4.41 -17.07
N THR A 264 -21.22 5.36 -16.35
CA THR A 264 -21.98 6.46 -15.74
C THR A 264 -22.17 7.62 -16.71
N THR A 265 -23.28 8.35 -16.53
CA THR A 265 -23.49 9.63 -17.23
C THR A 265 -23.15 10.77 -16.27
N VAL A 266 -22.08 11.50 -16.56
CA VAL A 266 -21.67 12.67 -15.79
C VAL A 266 -22.27 13.93 -16.42
N THR A 267 -23.01 14.69 -15.64
CA THR A 267 -23.73 15.89 -16.07
C THR A 267 -23.07 17.15 -15.49
N ARG A 268 -23.45 18.32 -16.01
CA ARG A 268 -23.04 19.60 -15.42
C ARG A 268 -23.45 19.75 -13.96
N GLN A 269 -24.56 19.14 -13.55
CA GLN A 269 -24.97 19.11 -12.14
C GLN A 269 -24.00 18.25 -11.33
N THR A 270 -23.64 17.07 -11.83
CA THR A 270 -22.65 16.17 -11.18
C THR A 270 -21.32 16.90 -10.98
N PHE A 271 -20.84 17.61 -12.02
CA PHE A 271 -19.62 18.44 -11.90
C PHE A 271 -19.75 19.57 -10.87
N SER A 272 -20.88 20.26 -10.83
CA SER A 272 -21.11 21.31 -9.84
C SER A 272 -21.11 20.76 -8.41
N GLU A 273 -21.73 19.60 -8.19
CA GLU A 273 -21.75 18.93 -6.88
C GLU A 273 -20.37 18.39 -6.48
N PHE A 274 -19.58 17.90 -7.44
CA PHE A 274 -18.20 17.48 -7.20
C PHE A 274 -17.32 18.67 -6.84
N TYR A 275 -17.34 19.72 -7.64
CA TYR A 275 -16.54 20.93 -7.41
C TYR A 275 -16.84 21.63 -6.09
N SER A 276 -18.11 21.68 -5.70
CA SER A 276 -18.50 22.25 -4.38
C SER A 276 -17.85 21.49 -3.21
N ARG A 277 -17.66 20.18 -3.32
CA ARG A 277 -16.96 19.37 -2.31
C ARG A 277 -15.45 19.50 -2.42
N LEU A 278 -14.95 19.58 -3.65
CA LEU A 278 -13.52 19.74 -3.89
C LEU A 278 -12.99 21.05 -3.29
N THR A 279 -13.75 22.15 -3.37
CA THR A 279 -13.33 23.44 -2.79
C THR A 279 -13.16 23.37 -1.28
N GLU A 280 -13.96 22.57 -0.56
CA GLU A 280 -13.73 22.33 0.88
C GLU A 280 -12.41 21.60 1.14
N MET A 281 -11.99 20.74 0.21
CA MET A 281 -10.78 19.94 0.35
C MET A 281 -9.50 20.75 0.18
N PHE A 282 -9.51 21.86 -0.54
CA PHE A 282 -8.34 22.72 -0.65
C PHE A 282 -7.90 23.30 0.70
N ASP A 283 -8.83 23.89 1.45
CA ASP A 283 -8.49 24.43 2.77
C ASP A 283 -8.21 23.33 3.80
N TYR A 284 -8.90 22.19 3.68
CA TYR A 284 -8.62 21.04 4.51
C TYR A 284 -7.20 20.49 4.27
N ALA A 285 -6.77 20.41 3.02
CA ALA A 285 -5.43 19.93 2.65
C ALA A 285 -4.32 20.84 3.19
N LYS A 286 -4.48 22.18 3.05
CA LYS A 286 -3.56 23.17 3.63
C LYS A 286 -3.43 22.98 5.14
N LYS A 287 -4.56 22.91 5.85
CA LYS A 287 -4.57 22.72 7.31
C LYS A 287 -3.94 21.40 7.72
N THR A 288 -4.24 20.32 7.00
CA THR A 288 -3.71 18.98 7.30
C THR A 288 -2.20 18.93 7.15
N ALA A 289 -1.64 19.50 6.07
CA ALA A 289 -0.19 19.55 5.88
C ALA A 289 0.50 20.23 7.06
N PHE A 290 0.08 21.44 7.41
CA PHE A 290 0.71 22.22 8.47
C PHE A 290 0.47 21.66 9.89
N VAL A 291 -0.68 21.03 10.14
CA VAL A 291 -0.91 20.34 11.43
C VAL A 291 0.07 19.20 11.62
N TRP A 292 0.29 18.39 10.57
CA TRP A 292 1.21 17.26 10.65
C TRP A 292 2.67 17.71 10.65
N ASP A 293 3.02 18.82 10.00
CA ASP A 293 4.36 19.40 10.13
C ASP A 293 4.65 19.82 11.56
N ASP A 294 3.78 20.65 12.16
CA ASP A 294 3.97 21.15 13.53
C ASP A 294 4.04 20.00 14.55
N LEU A 295 3.22 18.97 14.37
CA LEU A 295 3.21 17.79 15.25
C LEU A 295 4.49 16.95 15.09
N LEU A 296 4.86 16.62 13.85
CA LEU A 296 5.96 15.69 13.59
C LEU A 296 7.31 16.35 13.80
N ASP A 297 7.48 17.64 13.49
CA ASP A 297 8.69 18.38 13.80
C ASP A 297 8.92 18.42 15.32
N PHE A 298 7.86 18.65 16.09
CA PHE A 298 7.94 18.60 17.55
C PHE A 298 8.32 17.19 18.06
N VAL A 299 7.70 16.16 17.52
CA VAL A 299 7.99 14.76 17.94
C VAL A 299 9.43 14.38 17.63
N LEU A 300 9.92 14.73 16.43
CA LEU A 300 11.31 14.48 16.04
C LEU A 300 12.32 15.29 16.87
N GLU A 301 11.96 16.49 17.36
CA GLU A 301 12.82 17.33 18.19
C GLU A 301 12.85 16.88 19.67
N GLU A 302 11.68 16.51 20.22
CA GLU A 302 11.53 16.30 21.68
C GLU A 302 11.57 14.83 22.12
N MET A 303 11.40 13.87 21.20
CA MET A 303 11.54 12.43 21.47
C MET A 303 12.88 11.93 20.91
N ASP A 304 13.92 11.95 21.74
CA ASP A 304 15.28 11.53 21.36
C ASP A 304 15.27 10.08 20.81
N GLY A 305 15.73 9.88 19.58
CA GLY A 305 15.69 8.60 18.86
C GLY A 305 14.41 8.35 18.04
N TYR A 306 13.45 9.27 18.02
CA TYR A 306 12.22 9.06 17.24
C TYR A 306 12.47 8.95 15.73
N GLU A 307 13.52 9.54 15.22
CA GLU A 307 13.96 9.42 13.83
C GLU A 307 14.31 7.99 13.42
N GLU A 308 14.52 7.07 14.37
CA GLU A 308 14.77 5.64 14.14
C GLU A 308 13.49 4.80 14.20
N VAL A 309 12.36 5.36 14.70
CA VAL A 309 11.08 4.62 14.77
C VAL A 309 10.60 4.26 13.37
N GLY A 310 10.57 2.98 13.07
CA GLY A 310 10.18 2.45 11.78
C GLY A 310 11.11 2.82 10.62
N GLU A 311 12.37 3.17 10.91
CA GLU A 311 13.35 3.51 9.87
C GLU A 311 13.70 2.30 9.01
N ARG A 312 13.85 2.56 7.70
CA ARG A 312 14.26 1.56 6.71
C ARG A 312 15.18 2.17 5.63
N PRO A 313 15.97 1.32 4.96
CA PRO A 313 16.65 1.73 3.73
C PRO A 313 15.66 2.26 2.68
N VAL A 314 16.07 3.28 1.94
CA VAL A 314 15.25 3.89 0.89
C VAL A 314 15.25 3.00 -0.36
N ASN A 315 14.42 1.94 -0.31
CA ASN A 315 14.13 1.03 -1.42
C ASN A 315 12.63 1.12 -1.72
N LEU A 316 12.27 1.83 -2.77
CA LEU A 316 10.91 2.27 -3.06
C LEU A 316 10.45 1.76 -4.42
N ILE A 317 9.17 1.36 -4.51
CA ILE A 317 8.53 0.95 -5.76
C ILE A 317 7.12 1.52 -5.86
N ASP A 318 6.77 2.06 -7.01
CA ASP A 318 5.41 2.54 -7.29
C ASP A 318 5.09 2.41 -8.78
N VAL A 319 3.84 2.11 -9.10
CA VAL A 319 3.37 2.01 -10.49
C VAL A 319 2.82 3.32 -11.04
N GLY A 320 2.84 4.37 -10.22
CA GLY A 320 2.23 5.63 -10.58
C GLY A 320 0.71 5.55 -10.72
N GLY A 321 0.09 6.67 -10.98
CA GLY A 321 -1.36 6.75 -11.09
C GLY A 321 -1.86 7.93 -11.92
N TRP A 322 -3.13 7.86 -12.28
CA TRP A 322 -3.83 8.91 -13.03
C TRP A 322 -3.27 9.11 -14.44
N ASP A 323 -3.71 8.25 -15.35
CA ASP A 323 -3.27 8.27 -16.74
C ASP A 323 -3.63 9.58 -17.44
N ASP A 324 -2.69 10.08 -18.24
CA ASP A 324 -2.93 11.14 -19.19
C ASP A 324 -3.64 10.55 -20.43
N PRO A 325 -4.86 10.98 -20.76
CA PRO A 325 -5.59 10.47 -21.92
C PRO A 325 -4.88 10.67 -23.26
N ASP A 326 -4.08 11.72 -23.41
CA ASP A 326 -3.34 12.00 -24.64
C ASP A 326 -2.24 10.95 -24.92
N HIS A 327 -1.83 10.19 -23.91
CA HIS A 327 -0.74 9.21 -23.98
C HIS A 327 -1.21 7.76 -23.78
N TYR A 328 -2.19 7.52 -22.92
CA TYR A 328 -2.63 6.17 -22.58
C TYR A 328 -3.24 5.41 -23.77
N ASN A 329 -2.70 4.22 -24.06
CA ASN A 329 -3.16 3.40 -25.19
C ASN A 329 -3.43 1.92 -24.86
N ALA A 330 -3.39 1.53 -23.59
CA ALA A 330 -3.61 0.17 -23.08
C ALA A 330 -2.64 -0.90 -23.65
N ARG A 331 -1.49 -0.53 -24.20
CA ARG A 331 -0.52 -1.47 -24.77
C ARG A 331 0.67 -1.65 -23.86
N TYR A 332 1.03 -2.91 -23.66
CA TYR A 332 2.21 -3.27 -22.85
C TYR A 332 3.50 -2.74 -23.49
N GLU A 333 3.62 -2.82 -24.81
CA GLU A 333 4.81 -2.39 -25.55
C GLU A 333 5.13 -0.91 -25.37
N ASP A 334 4.09 -0.08 -25.22
CA ASP A 334 4.19 1.37 -25.11
C ASP A 334 4.14 1.87 -23.65
N ALA A 335 4.18 0.95 -22.67
CA ALA A 335 4.01 1.29 -21.26
C ALA A 335 5.13 2.16 -20.67
N ASP A 336 6.28 2.23 -21.31
CA ASP A 336 7.34 3.17 -20.96
C ASP A 336 6.98 4.63 -21.36
N GLU A 337 6.20 4.84 -22.41
CA GLU A 337 5.79 6.18 -22.84
C GLU A 337 4.59 6.67 -22.02
N TRP A 338 3.46 5.93 -22.06
CA TRP A 338 2.26 6.36 -21.37
C TRP A 338 2.37 6.29 -19.85
N GLY A 339 3.19 5.37 -19.31
CA GLY A 339 3.44 5.28 -17.87
C GLY A 339 4.14 6.52 -17.31
N ARG A 340 5.12 7.08 -18.03
CA ARG A 340 5.82 8.32 -17.62
C ARG A 340 4.93 9.55 -17.70
N ALA A 341 3.93 9.54 -18.58
CA ALA A 341 2.99 10.64 -18.73
C ALA A 341 1.92 10.70 -17.62
N ARG A 342 1.90 9.73 -16.71
CA ARG A 342 0.98 9.74 -15.57
C ARG A 342 1.15 10.97 -14.71
N LEU A 343 0.05 11.42 -14.08
CA LEU A 343 0.07 12.51 -13.11
C LEU A 343 0.77 12.15 -11.78
N SER A 344 1.25 10.94 -11.66
CA SER A 344 2.20 10.46 -10.66
C SER A 344 3.12 9.46 -11.33
N THR A 345 4.40 9.75 -11.38
CA THR A 345 5.40 8.99 -12.14
C THR A 345 5.65 7.62 -11.49
N PRO A 346 5.60 6.51 -12.27
CA PRO A 346 6.01 5.21 -11.79
C PRO A 346 7.53 5.13 -11.59
N GLY A 347 8.00 4.18 -10.80
CA GLY A 347 9.43 3.94 -10.75
C GLY A 347 9.91 3.06 -9.61
N VAL A 348 11.21 2.89 -9.60
CA VAL A 348 11.98 2.13 -8.61
C VAL A 348 13.15 2.95 -8.13
N VAL A 349 13.28 3.06 -6.80
CA VAL A 349 14.43 3.67 -6.12
C VAL A 349 15.12 2.59 -5.30
N ILE A 350 16.43 2.45 -5.42
CA ILE A 350 17.25 1.53 -4.64
C ILE A 350 18.36 2.32 -3.95
N ASN A 351 18.44 2.18 -2.63
CA ASN A 351 19.39 2.92 -1.79
C ASN A 351 19.37 4.45 -2.05
N GLY A 352 18.16 5.00 -2.24
CA GLY A 352 17.96 6.43 -2.52
C GLY A 352 18.25 6.88 -3.94
N GLU A 353 18.60 5.99 -4.87
CA GLU A 353 18.85 6.32 -6.26
C GLU A 353 17.73 5.82 -7.18
N LEU A 354 17.19 6.70 -8.02
CA LEU A 354 16.19 6.34 -9.02
C LEU A 354 16.82 5.41 -10.08
N ARG A 355 16.24 4.22 -10.25
CA ARG A 355 16.72 3.19 -11.17
C ARG A 355 15.98 3.18 -12.50
N THR A 356 14.67 3.35 -12.45
CA THR A 356 13.83 3.33 -13.65
C THR A 356 12.51 4.03 -13.38
N THR A 357 11.93 4.62 -14.43
CA THR A 357 10.54 5.12 -14.50
C THR A 357 9.71 4.31 -15.51
N ASP A 358 10.28 3.27 -16.10
CA ASP A 358 9.66 2.43 -17.10
C ASP A 358 8.83 1.30 -16.46
N LEU A 359 7.50 1.31 -16.70
CA LEU A 359 6.56 0.31 -16.17
C LEU A 359 6.89 -1.11 -16.62
N LYS A 360 7.42 -1.32 -17.82
CA LYS A 360 7.81 -2.67 -18.29
C LYS A 360 8.97 -3.22 -17.48
N THR A 361 9.99 -2.39 -17.27
CA THR A 361 11.14 -2.75 -16.44
C THR A 361 10.72 -3.03 -15.01
N LEU A 362 9.84 -2.20 -14.49
CA LEU A 362 9.30 -2.35 -13.16
C LEU A 362 8.54 -3.69 -13.03
N ASP A 363 7.63 -3.98 -13.95
CA ASP A 363 6.85 -5.22 -13.98
C ASP A 363 7.76 -6.46 -14.05
N GLN A 364 8.70 -6.48 -15.01
CA GLN A 364 9.59 -7.61 -15.24
C GLN A 364 10.53 -7.92 -14.07
N GLY A 365 10.77 -6.94 -13.20
CA GLY A 365 11.60 -7.11 -12.01
C GLY A 365 10.89 -7.72 -10.80
N VAL A 366 9.58 -7.93 -10.86
CA VAL A 366 8.78 -8.42 -9.73
C VAL A 366 8.91 -9.94 -9.60
N GLU A 367 9.16 -10.40 -8.40
CA GLU A 367 9.22 -11.80 -8.00
C GLU A 367 8.47 -11.99 -6.67
N GLU A 368 7.73 -13.09 -6.51
CA GLU A 368 7.05 -13.45 -5.26
C GLU A 368 7.60 -14.77 -4.73
N PHE A 369 7.92 -14.82 -3.44
CA PHE A 369 8.39 -16.00 -2.74
C PHE A 369 7.38 -16.45 -1.68
N VAL A 370 7.39 -17.74 -1.33
CA VAL A 370 6.41 -18.36 -0.43
C VAL A 370 7.01 -19.21 0.68
N ASP A 371 8.30 -19.08 0.94
CA ASP A 371 9.05 -19.92 1.89
C ASP A 371 8.41 -19.89 3.29
N HIS A 372 8.02 -18.70 3.76
CA HIS A 372 7.33 -18.52 5.02
C HIS A 372 5.80 -18.32 4.91
N SER A 373 5.25 -18.52 3.70
CA SER A 373 3.84 -18.34 3.41
C SER A 373 3.10 -19.67 3.37
N PHE A 374 1.79 -19.68 3.69
CA PHE A 374 0.96 -20.88 3.67
C PHE A 374 0.55 -21.31 2.24
N TYR A 375 1.51 -21.32 1.32
CA TYR A 375 1.33 -21.75 -0.06
C TYR A 375 2.35 -22.83 -0.44
N GLU A 376 2.05 -23.66 -1.45
CA GLU A 376 3.02 -24.47 -2.15
C GLU A 376 3.85 -23.58 -3.08
N ASP A 377 5.14 -23.88 -3.20
CA ASP A 377 5.97 -23.29 -4.24
C ASP A 377 5.56 -23.88 -5.59
N TRP A 378 5.12 -23.02 -6.52
CA TRP A 378 4.71 -23.44 -7.87
C TRP A 378 5.89 -23.73 -8.78
N THR A 379 7.11 -23.36 -8.41
CA THR A 379 8.33 -23.60 -9.18
C THR A 379 8.93 -24.98 -8.96
N ASP A 380 8.46 -25.76 -7.97
CA ASP A 380 8.90 -27.14 -7.69
C ASP A 380 8.54 -28.14 -8.80
N GLU A 381 7.53 -27.86 -9.62
CA GLU A 381 7.21 -28.60 -10.83
C GLU A 381 7.87 -27.91 -12.02
N GLU A 382 8.18 -28.60 -13.13
CA GLU A 382 8.76 -27.95 -14.33
C GLU A 382 7.90 -26.74 -14.73
N PRO A 383 8.29 -25.49 -14.39
CA PRO A 383 7.46 -24.33 -14.65
C PRO A 383 7.36 -24.11 -16.15
N GLN A 384 6.15 -23.99 -16.65
CA GLN A 384 5.92 -23.47 -18.00
C GLN A 384 6.12 -21.96 -17.92
N PHE A 385 7.32 -21.49 -18.30
CA PHE A 385 7.62 -20.07 -18.29
C PHE A 385 6.76 -19.35 -19.31
N GLU A 386 5.77 -18.64 -18.79
CA GLU A 386 4.98 -17.76 -19.60
C GLU A 386 5.79 -16.51 -19.97
N ALA A 387 5.50 -15.99 -21.13
CA ALA A 387 6.04 -14.73 -21.57
C ALA A 387 5.14 -13.57 -21.11
N ASN A 388 5.71 -12.37 -20.94
CA ASN A 388 4.93 -11.15 -20.77
C ASN A 388 4.01 -10.91 -22.02
N PRO A 389 3.07 -9.94 -22.01
CA PRO A 389 2.19 -9.67 -23.15
C PRO A 389 2.91 -9.41 -24.47
N ALA A 390 4.12 -8.83 -24.44
CA ALA A 390 4.96 -8.63 -25.63
C ALA A 390 5.75 -9.89 -26.05
N GLY A 391 5.63 -11.00 -25.30
CA GLY A 391 6.30 -12.28 -25.61
C GLY A 391 7.74 -12.39 -25.09
N GLY A 392 8.21 -11.46 -24.27
CA GLY A 392 9.52 -11.51 -23.62
C GLY A 392 9.54 -12.46 -22.43
N PRO A 393 10.69 -13.07 -22.11
CA PRO A 393 10.84 -13.97 -20.97
C PRO A 393 10.72 -13.23 -19.64
N ILE A 394 10.14 -13.89 -18.62
CA ILE A 394 9.99 -13.40 -17.25
C ILE A 394 10.47 -14.44 -16.24
N SER A 395 10.70 -14.01 -14.99
CA SER A 395 11.11 -14.90 -13.89
C SER A 395 10.04 -15.99 -13.62
N PRO A 396 10.44 -17.23 -13.24
CA PRO A 396 9.52 -18.24 -12.72
C PRO A 396 8.67 -17.74 -11.55
N TYR A 397 9.20 -16.84 -10.75
CA TYR A 397 8.54 -16.24 -9.59
C TYR A 397 7.68 -15.02 -9.93
N HIS A 398 7.60 -14.65 -11.20
CA HIS A 398 6.77 -13.53 -11.64
C HIS A 398 5.27 -13.86 -11.49
N PRO A 399 4.39 -12.90 -11.16
CA PRO A 399 2.95 -13.13 -11.01
C PRO A 399 2.25 -13.84 -12.18
N TRP A 400 2.67 -13.64 -13.42
CA TRP A 400 2.13 -14.41 -14.56
C TRP A 400 2.44 -15.92 -14.55
N ASN A 401 3.49 -16.34 -13.84
CA ASN A 401 3.85 -17.74 -13.67
C ASN A 401 3.32 -18.33 -12.36
N LYS A 402 2.80 -17.50 -11.48
CA LYS A 402 2.31 -17.92 -10.18
C LYS A 402 1.02 -18.72 -10.30
N GLU A 403 0.97 -19.83 -9.56
CA GLU A 403 -0.25 -20.60 -9.29
C GLU A 403 -0.55 -20.56 -7.79
N THR A 404 -1.70 -20.05 -7.43
CA THR A 404 -2.09 -19.92 -6.03
C THR A 404 -2.57 -21.26 -5.48
N ARG A 405 -1.68 -21.96 -4.75
CA ARG A 405 -1.95 -23.28 -4.13
C ARG A 405 -1.84 -23.19 -2.60
N PRO A 406 -2.96 -23.04 -1.87
CA PRO A 406 -2.93 -22.95 -0.42
C PRO A 406 -2.40 -24.22 0.25
N LYS A 407 -1.48 -24.05 1.21
CA LYS A 407 -0.92 -25.13 2.03
C LYS A 407 -0.70 -24.67 3.46
N PRO A 408 -1.75 -24.70 4.31
CA PRO A 408 -1.69 -24.20 5.68
C PRO A 408 -0.99 -25.21 6.63
N GLU A 409 0.19 -25.67 6.25
CA GLU A 409 1.06 -26.55 7.04
C GLU A 409 2.25 -25.74 7.57
N GLY A 410 2.81 -26.16 8.73
CA GLY A 410 3.87 -25.43 9.41
C GLY A 410 3.30 -24.21 10.13
N LYS A 411 3.43 -24.12 11.43
CA LYS A 411 2.90 -22.99 12.25
C LYS A 411 3.95 -22.58 13.27
N SER A 412 5.12 -22.25 12.79
CA SER A 412 6.16 -21.64 13.62
C SER A 412 6.77 -20.47 12.89
N TRP A 413 7.26 -19.49 13.63
CA TRP A 413 7.97 -18.33 13.08
C TRP A 413 9.24 -18.69 12.28
N ARG A 414 9.66 -19.93 12.34
CA ARG A 414 10.82 -20.48 11.61
C ARG A 414 10.43 -21.22 10.33
N GLU A 415 9.14 -21.55 10.19
CA GLU A 415 8.61 -22.27 9.04
C GLU A 415 7.65 -21.36 8.26
N LYS A 416 6.38 -21.74 8.21
CA LYS A 416 5.32 -20.93 7.56
C LYS A 416 4.44 -20.31 8.63
N TYR A 417 4.29 -18.99 8.59
CA TYR A 417 3.54 -18.25 9.63
C TYR A 417 2.50 -17.27 9.10
N THR A 418 2.46 -16.99 7.79
CA THR A 418 1.59 -15.96 7.22
C THR A 418 0.88 -16.40 5.94
N TRP A 419 -0.23 -15.77 5.63
CA TRP A 419 -0.87 -15.85 4.31
C TRP A 419 -0.36 -14.81 3.32
N GLY A 420 0.46 -13.86 3.72
CA GLY A 420 1.14 -12.94 2.81
C GLY A 420 2.28 -13.64 2.08
N THR A 421 2.46 -13.36 0.78
CA THR A 421 3.66 -13.75 0.04
C THR A 421 4.78 -12.74 0.27
N ALA A 422 6.00 -13.06 -0.18
CA ALA A 422 7.14 -12.18 -0.10
C ALA A 422 7.49 -11.60 -1.49
N PRO A 423 6.81 -10.54 -1.96
CA PRO A 423 7.19 -9.87 -3.19
C PRO A 423 8.51 -9.12 -3.02
N ARG A 424 9.30 -9.16 -4.07
CA ARG A 424 10.61 -8.49 -4.19
C ARG A 424 10.74 -7.87 -5.58
N TRP A 425 11.50 -6.81 -5.66
CA TRP A 425 11.92 -6.29 -6.95
C TRP A 425 13.42 -6.52 -7.07
N ASP A 426 13.81 -7.32 -8.06
CA ASP A 426 15.21 -7.73 -8.21
C ASP A 426 15.79 -8.23 -6.87
N ARG A 427 15.02 -9.09 -6.18
CA ARG A 427 15.31 -9.71 -4.87
C ARG A 427 15.47 -8.72 -3.71
N THR A 428 15.09 -7.44 -3.90
CA THR A 428 15.15 -6.42 -2.85
C THR A 428 13.78 -6.24 -2.22
N PRO A 429 13.66 -6.23 -0.89
CA PRO A 429 12.44 -5.83 -0.20
C PRO A 429 12.13 -4.36 -0.47
N MET A 430 10.98 -4.10 -1.07
CA MET A 430 10.58 -2.77 -1.48
C MET A 430 9.50 -2.22 -0.58
N GLU A 431 9.51 -0.91 -0.40
CA GLU A 431 8.45 -0.16 0.24
C GLU A 431 7.62 0.60 -0.78
N THR A 432 6.31 0.72 -0.54
CA THR A 432 5.39 1.46 -1.39
C THR A 432 4.40 2.26 -0.56
N GLY A 433 3.85 3.35 -1.12
CA GLY A 433 2.90 4.21 -0.41
C GLY A 433 2.87 5.63 -0.93
N PRO A 434 2.09 6.54 -0.30
CA PRO A 434 2.03 7.94 -0.68
C PRO A 434 3.39 8.65 -0.66
N HIS A 435 4.25 8.30 0.30
CA HIS A 435 5.63 8.80 0.37
C HIS A 435 6.45 8.34 -0.83
N THR A 436 6.35 7.08 -1.22
CA THR A 436 7.06 6.50 -2.38
C THR A 436 6.64 7.19 -3.67
N ARG A 437 5.33 7.39 -3.85
CA ARG A 437 4.75 8.09 -5.00
C ARG A 437 5.31 9.50 -5.16
N GLN A 438 5.28 10.28 -4.08
CA GLN A 438 5.79 11.64 -4.09
C GLN A 438 7.31 11.66 -4.30
N TRP A 439 8.03 10.74 -3.67
CA TRP A 439 9.48 10.63 -3.80
C TRP A 439 9.93 10.36 -5.24
N ILE A 440 9.33 9.34 -5.86
CA ILE A 440 9.65 8.96 -7.24
C ILE A 440 9.25 10.09 -8.21
N THR A 441 8.04 10.66 -8.05
CA THR A 441 7.57 11.78 -8.89
C THR A 441 8.50 12.98 -8.77
N ALA A 442 8.97 13.32 -7.56
CA ALA A 442 9.90 14.42 -7.33
C ALA A 442 11.25 14.18 -8.02
N MET A 443 11.82 12.98 -7.86
CA MET A 443 13.13 12.62 -8.46
C MET A 443 13.08 12.52 -9.98
N ALA A 444 11.96 12.09 -10.53
CA ALA A 444 11.83 11.89 -11.97
C ALA A 444 11.71 13.20 -12.75
N GLU A 445 11.12 14.24 -12.15
CA GLU A 445 10.86 15.54 -12.78
C GLU A 445 10.09 15.43 -14.14
N GLU A 446 9.24 14.39 -14.28
CA GLU A 446 8.55 14.08 -15.54
C GLU A 446 7.05 14.50 -15.53
N ILE A 447 6.49 14.87 -14.35
CA ILE A 447 5.08 15.26 -14.24
C ILE A 447 4.77 16.54 -15.02
N ASP A 448 3.73 16.50 -15.85
CA ASP A 448 3.14 17.67 -16.51
C ASP A 448 1.81 18.02 -15.84
N ASN A 449 1.84 18.94 -14.88
CA ASN A 449 0.66 19.39 -14.16
C ASN A 449 0.78 20.87 -13.81
N PRO A 450 -0.27 21.70 -14.07
CA PRO A 450 -0.19 23.14 -13.84
C PRO A 450 -0.13 23.55 -12.35
N PHE A 451 -0.42 22.62 -11.42
CA PHE A 451 -0.49 22.88 -9.98
C PHE A 451 0.55 22.11 -9.17
N ILE A 452 1.27 21.16 -9.79
CA ILE A 452 2.25 20.31 -9.13
C ILE A 452 3.55 20.35 -9.94
N GLU A 453 4.62 20.80 -9.31
CA GLU A 453 5.96 20.89 -9.92
C GLU A 453 6.92 19.96 -9.17
N ALA A 454 7.58 19.06 -9.88
CA ALA A 454 8.67 18.25 -9.39
C ALA A 454 10.01 18.98 -9.55
N THR A 455 10.87 18.92 -8.52
CA THR A 455 12.10 19.72 -8.46
C THR A 455 13.37 18.88 -8.25
N GLY A 456 13.27 17.56 -8.38
CA GLY A 456 14.38 16.63 -8.13
C GLY A 456 14.59 16.32 -6.64
N ASP A 457 14.29 17.26 -5.76
CA ASP A 457 14.45 17.16 -4.31
C ASP A 457 13.11 17.31 -3.53
N GLY A 458 12.01 17.49 -4.23
CA GLY A 458 10.69 17.62 -3.64
C GLY A 458 9.61 18.01 -4.64
N LEU A 459 8.44 18.37 -4.10
CA LEU A 459 7.25 18.78 -4.86
C LEU A 459 6.75 20.14 -4.38
N ASN A 460 6.52 21.07 -5.30
CA ASN A 460 5.77 22.29 -5.06
C ASN A 460 4.30 22.07 -5.49
N MET A 461 3.36 22.36 -4.63
CA MET A 461 1.93 22.17 -4.87
C MET A 461 1.19 23.48 -4.63
N THR A 462 0.66 24.10 -5.69
CA THR A 462 -0.11 25.35 -5.59
C THR A 462 -1.58 25.05 -5.34
N VAL A 463 -2.00 25.17 -4.09
CA VAL A 463 -3.39 24.92 -3.66
C VAL A 463 -4.21 26.20 -3.78
N PRO A 464 -5.32 26.20 -4.56
CA PRO A 464 -6.12 27.40 -4.83
C PRO A 464 -6.69 28.08 -3.58
N GLU A 465 -6.97 29.40 -3.68
CA GLU A 465 -7.67 30.19 -2.69
C GLU A 465 -9.15 29.74 -2.55
N VAL A 466 -9.61 29.58 -1.30
CA VAL A 466 -11.01 29.43 -0.93
C VAL A 466 -11.32 30.35 0.27
N GLU A 467 -11.26 29.87 1.52
CA GLU A 467 -11.29 30.69 2.72
C GLU A 467 -9.88 31.11 3.13
N LEU A 468 -8.93 30.16 3.01
CA LEU A 468 -7.51 30.44 3.15
C LEU A 468 -6.93 30.94 1.81
N PRO A 469 -5.91 31.81 1.82
CA PRO A 469 -5.28 32.29 0.61
C PRO A 469 -4.70 31.15 -0.23
N GLU A 470 -4.45 31.42 -1.52
CA GLU A 470 -3.64 30.53 -2.35
C GLU A 470 -2.32 30.24 -1.63
N THR A 471 -1.97 28.96 -1.54
CA THR A 471 -0.82 28.49 -0.75
C THR A 471 0.02 27.54 -1.59
N GLU A 472 1.31 27.84 -1.68
CA GLU A 472 2.29 26.88 -2.15
C GLU A 472 2.71 25.99 -0.99
N LEU A 473 2.41 24.69 -1.09
CA LEU A 473 2.87 23.67 -0.18
C LEU A 473 4.12 23.03 -0.76
N ARG A 474 5.18 23.00 0.01
CA ARG A 474 6.44 22.35 -0.35
C ARG A 474 6.59 21.07 0.46
N TRP A 475 6.65 19.91 -0.22
CA TRP A 475 7.09 18.65 0.36
C TRP A 475 8.52 18.36 -0.12
N ASP A 476 9.43 18.19 0.80
CA ASP A 476 10.83 17.87 0.52
C ASP A 476 11.07 16.36 0.68
N ILE A 477 11.93 15.78 -0.16
CA ILE A 477 12.43 14.42 0.03
C ILE A 477 13.22 14.39 1.34
N PRO A 478 12.79 13.57 2.34
CA PRO A 478 13.49 13.54 3.61
C PRO A 478 14.83 12.80 3.54
N ASP A 479 15.75 13.15 4.42
CA ASP A 479 17.07 12.49 4.52
C ASP A 479 16.97 11.02 4.99
N ARG A 480 15.91 10.69 5.74
CA ARG A 480 15.65 9.36 6.33
C ARG A 480 14.19 8.96 6.07
N LEU A 481 13.95 7.66 5.91
CA LEU A 481 12.61 7.12 5.74
C LEU A 481 12.18 6.40 7.02
N ASN A 482 11.30 7.03 7.78
CA ASN A 482 10.81 6.58 9.08
C ASN A 482 9.30 6.78 9.23
N ALA A 483 8.75 6.49 10.41
CA ALA A 483 7.33 6.61 10.68
C ALA A 483 6.80 8.04 10.53
N ALA A 484 7.55 9.04 10.99
CA ALA A 484 7.14 10.46 10.88
C ALA A 484 7.04 10.87 9.41
N GLU A 485 8.03 10.56 8.60
CA GLU A 485 8.08 11.00 7.21
C GLU A 485 7.04 10.29 6.33
N ARG A 486 6.67 9.02 6.63
CA ARG A 486 5.50 8.37 5.97
C ARG A 486 4.20 9.10 6.26
N LEU A 487 3.98 9.55 7.49
CA LEU A 487 2.78 10.30 7.87
C LEU A 487 2.78 11.71 7.28
N ARG A 488 3.93 12.42 7.31
CA ARG A 488 4.10 13.73 6.69
C ARG A 488 3.78 13.67 5.20
N ALA A 489 4.39 12.74 4.48
CA ALA A 489 4.12 12.56 3.06
C ALA A 489 2.63 12.29 2.78
N LYS A 490 1.97 11.48 3.61
CA LYS A 490 0.53 11.24 3.47
C LYS A 490 -0.30 12.49 3.70
N ALA A 491 0.08 13.36 4.64
CA ALA A 491 -0.61 14.63 4.88
C ALA A 491 -0.53 15.56 3.65
N TYR A 492 0.64 15.66 3.04
CA TYR A 492 0.84 16.40 1.80
C TYR A 492 0.14 15.77 0.59
N HIS A 493 0.05 14.45 0.57
CA HIS A 493 -0.64 13.73 -0.51
C HIS A 493 -2.15 14.01 -0.55
N VAL A 494 -2.76 14.48 0.53
CA VAL A 494 -4.15 14.98 0.49
C VAL A 494 -4.27 16.18 -0.47
N ALA A 495 -3.29 17.09 -0.43
CA ALA A 495 -3.24 18.23 -1.35
C ALA A 495 -2.99 17.75 -2.80
N TYR A 496 -2.04 16.82 -2.98
CA TYR A 496 -1.77 16.21 -4.28
C TYR A 496 -3.06 15.65 -4.92
N CYS A 497 -3.82 14.85 -4.19
CA CYS A 497 -5.09 14.26 -4.67
C CYS A 497 -6.16 15.31 -4.96
N ALA A 498 -6.24 16.37 -4.18
CA ALA A 498 -7.16 17.48 -4.45
C ALA A 498 -6.79 18.21 -5.75
N LEU A 499 -5.50 18.38 -6.03
CA LEU A 499 -5.00 19.00 -7.27
C LEU A 499 -5.19 18.10 -8.49
N VAL A 500 -5.02 16.78 -8.36
CA VAL A 500 -5.38 15.81 -9.41
C VAL A 500 -6.88 15.87 -9.71
N CYS A 501 -7.74 15.91 -8.68
CA CYS A 501 -9.17 16.12 -8.87
C CYS A 501 -9.47 17.44 -9.60
N TYR A 502 -8.71 18.49 -9.30
CA TYR A 502 -8.91 19.80 -9.91
C TYR A 502 -8.46 19.83 -11.38
N THR A 503 -7.31 19.25 -11.69
CA THR A 503 -6.86 19.06 -13.08
C THR A 503 -7.89 18.26 -13.88
N GLY A 504 -8.28 17.09 -13.40
CA GLY A 504 -9.29 16.26 -14.07
C GLY A 504 -10.65 16.96 -14.22
N PHE A 505 -11.04 17.79 -13.25
CA PHE A 505 -12.26 18.59 -13.36
C PHE A 505 -12.18 19.62 -14.50
N ILE A 506 -11.03 20.31 -14.65
CA ILE A 506 -10.83 21.31 -15.71
C ILE A 506 -10.86 20.60 -17.07
N GLU A 507 -10.07 19.56 -17.26
CA GLU A 507 -9.94 18.84 -18.53
C GLU A 507 -11.27 18.18 -18.95
N ALA A 508 -11.93 17.47 -18.04
CA ALA A 508 -13.22 16.86 -18.32
C ALA A 508 -14.32 17.90 -18.60
N LEU A 509 -14.25 19.10 -17.98
CA LEU A 509 -15.19 20.18 -18.29
C LEU A 509 -14.98 20.77 -19.69
N GLU A 510 -13.73 20.87 -20.16
CA GLU A 510 -13.42 21.28 -21.53
C GLU A 510 -13.97 20.28 -22.54
N LEU A 511 -13.71 18.98 -22.37
CA LEU A 511 -14.26 17.90 -23.20
C LEU A 511 -15.80 17.95 -23.23
N LEU A 512 -16.45 18.16 -22.08
CA LEU A 512 -17.91 18.28 -22.01
C LEU A 512 -18.45 19.51 -22.76
N LYS A 513 -17.72 20.62 -22.80
CA LYS A 513 -18.10 21.83 -23.56
C LYS A 513 -18.00 21.61 -25.05
N ASP A 514 -16.96 20.88 -25.48
CA ASP A 514 -16.69 20.61 -26.91
C ASP A 514 -17.59 19.51 -27.48
N GLY A 515 -18.25 18.75 -26.61
CA GLY A 515 -19.17 17.67 -26.98
C GLY A 515 -18.50 16.31 -27.04
N ASP A 516 -17.24 16.21 -26.60
CA ASP A 516 -16.42 14.99 -26.59
C ASP A 516 -16.53 14.27 -25.23
N ALA A 517 -17.76 14.00 -24.81
CA ALA A 517 -18.09 13.43 -23.50
C ALA A 517 -18.45 11.93 -23.60
N GLU A 518 -17.80 11.21 -24.48
CA GLU A 518 -17.90 9.76 -24.54
C GLU A 518 -17.21 9.15 -23.29
N VAL A 519 -17.90 8.22 -22.63
CA VAL A 519 -17.43 7.62 -21.37
C VAL A 519 -16.93 6.19 -21.53
N HIS A 520 -17.19 5.57 -22.69
CA HIS A 520 -16.97 4.14 -22.85
C HIS A 520 -16.75 3.73 -24.30
N THR A 521 -15.73 2.93 -24.56
CA THR A 521 -15.46 2.24 -25.81
C THR A 521 -16.01 0.81 -25.71
N PRO A 522 -16.85 0.35 -26.66
CA PRO A 522 -17.34 -1.03 -26.69
C PRO A 522 -16.19 -2.03 -26.82
N PHE A 523 -16.29 -3.16 -26.15
CA PHE A 523 -15.30 -4.23 -26.16
C PHE A 523 -15.94 -5.60 -26.39
N GLU A 524 -15.16 -6.56 -26.85
CA GLU A 524 -15.52 -7.96 -26.97
C GLU A 524 -14.51 -8.86 -26.28
N VAL A 525 -14.97 -9.84 -25.50
CA VAL A 525 -14.10 -10.84 -24.88
C VAL A 525 -13.56 -11.77 -25.97
N PRO A 526 -12.23 -11.94 -26.12
CA PRO A 526 -11.62 -12.84 -27.07
C PRO A 526 -12.07 -14.29 -26.81
N GLN A 527 -12.62 -14.96 -27.83
CA GLN A 527 -13.20 -16.30 -27.71
C GLN A 527 -12.23 -17.42 -28.08
N SER A 528 -11.00 -17.12 -28.44
CA SER A 528 -9.97 -18.10 -28.79
C SER A 528 -8.57 -17.56 -28.63
N GLY A 529 -7.64 -18.44 -28.28
CA GLY A 529 -6.24 -18.10 -28.05
C GLY A 529 -5.98 -17.52 -26.68
N THR A 530 -4.73 -17.25 -26.40
CA THR A 530 -4.25 -16.73 -25.13
C THR A 530 -4.01 -15.22 -25.21
N HIS A 531 -4.62 -14.47 -24.30
CA HIS A 531 -4.51 -13.02 -24.22
C HIS A 531 -4.10 -12.62 -22.80
N ARG A 532 -3.06 -11.81 -22.68
CA ARG A 532 -2.52 -11.38 -21.39
C ARG A 532 -2.66 -9.89 -21.22
N GLY A 533 -2.87 -9.48 -19.97
CA GLY A 533 -2.87 -8.09 -19.59
C GLY A 533 -2.45 -7.90 -18.16
N VAL A 534 -1.89 -6.74 -17.88
CA VAL A 534 -1.62 -6.28 -16.52
C VAL A 534 -2.24 -4.92 -16.30
N GLY A 535 -2.95 -4.78 -15.21
CA GLY A 535 -3.36 -3.49 -14.69
C GLY A 535 -2.32 -3.01 -13.69
N TRP A 536 -1.73 -1.87 -13.95
CA TRP A 536 -0.90 -1.14 -13.03
C TRP A 536 -1.68 0.06 -12.51
N TRP A 537 -2.01 0.04 -11.24
CA TRP A 537 -2.77 1.13 -10.68
C TRP A 537 -2.43 1.36 -9.22
N ASP A 538 -2.15 2.57 -8.87
CA ASP A 538 -1.75 2.88 -7.53
C ASP A 538 -2.94 2.91 -6.56
N ALA A 539 -2.74 2.35 -5.39
CA ALA A 539 -3.72 2.32 -4.30
C ALA A 539 -3.42 3.39 -3.24
N GLY A 540 -4.32 3.62 -2.31
CA GLY A 540 -4.08 4.54 -1.18
C GLY A 540 -2.85 4.17 -0.33
N ARG A 541 -2.37 2.94 -0.46
CA ARG A 541 -1.19 2.38 0.20
C ARG A 541 -0.04 2.07 -0.75
N GLY A 542 -0.18 2.41 -2.06
CA GLY A 542 0.86 2.26 -3.07
C GLY A 542 0.58 1.20 -4.12
N TYR A 543 1.61 0.53 -4.57
CA TYR A 543 1.67 -0.43 -5.67
C TYR A 543 0.56 -1.48 -5.67
N LEU A 544 -0.28 -1.48 -6.70
CA LEU A 544 -1.27 -2.53 -6.97
C LEU A 544 -1.14 -3.00 -8.40
N THR A 545 -1.06 -4.32 -8.60
CA THR A 545 -1.16 -4.92 -9.92
C THR A 545 -2.16 -6.07 -9.95
N HIS A 546 -2.82 -6.21 -11.11
CA HIS A 546 -3.62 -7.37 -11.46
C HIS A 546 -3.06 -7.97 -12.75
N HIS A 547 -2.52 -9.18 -12.67
CA HIS A 547 -2.04 -9.92 -13.83
C HIS A 547 -3.12 -10.91 -14.28
N LEU A 548 -3.43 -10.92 -15.57
CA LEU A 548 -4.54 -11.65 -16.13
C LEU A 548 -4.10 -12.42 -17.39
N THR A 549 -4.47 -13.69 -17.46
CA THR A 549 -4.45 -14.50 -18.68
C THR A 549 -5.87 -14.94 -19.02
N ILE A 550 -6.31 -14.64 -20.24
CA ILE A 550 -7.56 -15.13 -20.81
C ILE A 550 -7.20 -16.22 -21.83
N GLU A 551 -7.80 -17.41 -21.70
CA GLU A 551 -7.67 -18.50 -22.67
C GLU A 551 -9.06 -18.94 -23.12
N ASP A 552 -9.29 -18.95 -24.45
CA ASP A 552 -10.54 -19.41 -25.08
C ASP A 552 -11.81 -18.80 -24.44
N GLY A 553 -11.75 -17.53 -24.04
CA GLY A 553 -12.89 -16.75 -23.54
C GLY A 553 -13.13 -16.80 -22.04
N VAL A 554 -12.30 -17.48 -21.27
CA VAL A 554 -12.37 -17.54 -19.81
C VAL A 554 -11.04 -17.10 -19.18
N ILE A 555 -11.09 -16.72 -17.91
CA ILE A 555 -9.88 -16.45 -17.12
C ILE A 555 -9.15 -17.77 -16.87
N ASP A 556 -7.94 -17.87 -17.36
CA ASP A 556 -7.04 -19.01 -17.12
C ASP A 556 -6.22 -18.80 -15.87
N ASN A 557 -5.62 -17.62 -15.69
CA ASN A 557 -4.88 -17.23 -14.49
C ASN A 557 -5.21 -15.77 -14.11
N TYR A 558 -5.31 -15.50 -12.83
CA TYR A 558 -5.51 -14.16 -12.29
C TYR A 558 -4.73 -13.98 -11.00
N GLN A 559 -3.81 -13.02 -10.96
CA GLN A 559 -2.97 -12.76 -9.79
C GLN A 559 -3.12 -11.32 -9.34
N ILE A 560 -3.18 -11.13 -8.03
CA ILE A 560 -3.37 -9.81 -7.39
C ILE A 560 -2.20 -9.55 -6.46
N LEU A 561 -1.37 -8.56 -6.79
CA LEU A 561 -0.28 -8.14 -5.94
C LEU A 561 -0.57 -6.75 -5.37
N THR A 562 -0.80 -6.70 -4.06
CA THR A 562 -1.28 -5.49 -3.38
C THR A 562 -0.17 -4.77 -2.61
N PRO A 563 -0.34 -3.48 -2.30
CA PRO A 563 0.65 -2.72 -1.50
C PRO A 563 0.95 -3.38 -0.16
N SER A 564 -0.10 -3.85 0.54
CA SER A 564 0.09 -4.48 1.85
C SER A 564 0.71 -5.88 1.77
N THR A 565 0.67 -6.54 0.59
CA THR A 565 1.45 -7.76 0.37
C THR A 565 2.95 -7.44 0.34
N TRP A 566 3.34 -6.34 -0.30
CA TRP A 566 4.72 -5.86 -0.25
C TRP A 566 5.16 -5.58 1.18
N MET A 567 4.38 -4.79 1.93
CA MET A 567 4.78 -4.27 3.23
C MET A 567 4.65 -5.26 4.39
N ALA A 568 3.61 -6.11 4.38
CA ALA A 568 3.42 -7.19 5.36
C ALA A 568 4.07 -8.51 4.90
N SER A 569 4.98 -8.46 3.94
CA SER A 569 5.67 -9.65 3.46
C SER A 569 6.52 -10.28 4.57
N PRO A 570 6.58 -11.61 4.63
CA PRO A 570 7.50 -12.31 5.51
C PRO A 570 8.96 -12.17 5.04
N THR A 571 9.86 -12.65 5.86
CA THR A 571 11.25 -12.90 5.47
C THR A 571 11.28 -13.80 4.22
N ASP A 572 12.16 -13.49 3.29
CA ASP A 572 12.33 -14.22 2.03
C ASP A 572 13.39 -15.34 2.14
N PRO A 573 13.57 -16.19 1.10
CA PRO A 573 14.57 -17.26 1.13
C PRO A 573 16.03 -16.78 1.20
N PHE A 574 16.26 -15.46 1.14
CA PHE A 574 17.58 -14.84 1.28
C PHE A 574 17.78 -14.20 2.66
N ASP A 575 16.96 -14.56 3.65
CA ASP A 575 16.93 -14.01 5.00
C ASP A 575 16.72 -12.48 5.05
N GLN A 576 15.97 -11.92 4.08
CA GLN A 576 15.63 -10.51 4.07
C GLN A 576 14.23 -10.31 4.64
N PRO A 577 14.08 -9.59 5.76
CA PRO A 577 12.77 -9.32 6.32
C PRO A 577 11.91 -8.45 5.40
N GLY A 578 10.60 -8.59 5.52
CA GLY A 578 9.67 -7.67 4.88
C GLY A 578 9.66 -6.30 5.57
N PRO A 579 9.06 -5.29 4.92
CA PRO A 579 9.08 -3.92 5.42
C PRO A 579 8.57 -3.73 6.86
N TYR A 580 7.47 -4.37 7.26
CA TYR A 580 7.00 -4.25 8.65
C TYR A 580 7.95 -4.91 9.64
N GLU A 581 8.52 -6.04 9.27
CA GLU A 581 9.45 -6.79 10.13
C GLU A 581 10.74 -6.00 10.35
N GLU A 582 11.32 -5.44 9.27
CA GLU A 582 12.52 -4.62 9.34
C GLU A 582 12.28 -3.30 10.09
N ALA A 583 11.18 -2.61 9.79
CA ALA A 583 10.83 -1.37 10.46
C ALA A 583 10.63 -1.56 11.97
N ALA A 584 10.00 -2.65 12.39
CA ALA A 584 9.82 -2.95 13.81
C ALA A 584 11.15 -3.28 14.49
N THR A 585 12.02 -4.04 13.84
CA THR A 585 13.33 -4.43 14.37
C THR A 585 14.26 -3.22 14.57
N ASN A 586 14.12 -2.19 13.72
CA ASN A 586 14.90 -0.97 13.82
C ASN A 586 14.31 0.07 14.81
N THR A 587 13.14 -0.23 15.40
CA THR A 587 12.43 0.72 16.26
C THR A 587 12.98 0.69 17.69
N PRO A 588 13.50 1.80 18.25
CA PRO A 588 13.81 1.92 19.66
C PRO A 588 12.54 1.99 20.51
N LEU A 589 12.60 1.53 21.75
CA LEU A 589 11.49 1.61 22.69
C LEU A 589 11.60 2.92 23.49
N LEU A 590 10.82 3.92 23.08
CA LEU A 590 10.87 5.30 23.61
C LEU A 590 9.81 5.57 24.68
N GLU A 591 8.82 4.68 24.81
CA GLU A 591 7.79 4.82 25.84
C GLU A 591 8.37 4.66 27.26
N ASP A 592 7.76 5.35 28.21
CA ASP A 592 8.08 5.20 29.63
C ASP A 592 7.38 3.96 30.20
N TYR A 593 8.13 3.02 30.78
CA TYR A 593 7.58 1.83 31.45
C TYR A 593 8.42 1.45 32.65
N ALA A 594 7.77 0.89 33.66
CA ALA A 594 8.44 0.41 34.88
C ALA A 594 8.79 -1.09 34.81
N GLY A 595 8.33 -1.80 33.80
CA GLY A 595 8.55 -3.24 33.59
C GLY A 595 7.57 -3.84 32.59
N ARG A 596 7.57 -5.17 32.48
CA ARG A 596 6.80 -5.92 31.47
C ARG A 596 5.28 -5.61 31.48
N ASP A 597 4.71 -5.48 32.68
CA ASP A 597 3.24 -5.28 32.83
C ASP A 597 2.80 -3.85 32.46
N ASP A 598 3.73 -2.93 32.34
CA ASP A 598 3.50 -1.52 32.04
C ASP A 598 3.88 -1.18 30.58
N PHE A 599 4.56 -2.09 29.89
CA PHE A 599 4.98 -1.94 28.51
C PHE A 599 3.82 -2.15 27.55
N SER A 600 3.55 -1.17 26.69
CA SER A 600 2.43 -1.19 25.74
C SER A 600 2.82 -1.60 24.30
N GLY A 601 4.10 -1.44 23.93
CA GLY A 601 4.59 -1.66 22.56
C GLY A 601 4.15 -0.58 21.56
N VAL A 602 3.80 0.61 22.04
CA VAL A 602 3.28 1.69 21.20
C VAL A 602 4.28 2.13 20.14
N ASP A 603 5.58 2.09 20.39
CA ASP A 603 6.60 2.50 19.42
C ASP A 603 6.69 1.52 18.25
N ILE A 604 6.62 0.21 18.51
CA ILE A 604 6.51 -0.83 17.48
C ILE A 604 5.26 -0.57 16.63
N LEU A 605 4.14 -0.27 17.29
CA LEU A 605 2.87 -0.01 16.62
C LEU A 605 2.88 1.31 15.83
N ARG A 606 3.57 2.36 16.29
CA ARG A 606 3.82 3.60 15.53
C ARG A 606 4.57 3.29 14.24
N GLY A 607 5.63 2.48 14.34
CA GLY A 607 6.37 1.99 13.17
C GLY A 607 5.46 1.28 12.17
N VAL A 608 4.76 0.22 12.59
CA VAL A 608 3.88 -0.59 11.73
C VAL A 608 2.68 0.20 11.20
N ARG A 609 1.99 0.99 12.03
CA ARG A 609 0.82 1.78 11.61
C ARG A 609 1.16 2.90 10.64
N SER A 610 2.40 3.41 10.64
CA SER A 610 2.82 4.45 9.69
C SER A 610 2.68 4.04 8.23
N PHE A 611 2.77 2.73 7.94
CA PHE A 611 2.55 2.18 6.60
C PHE A 611 1.08 2.08 6.19
N ASP A 612 0.13 2.31 7.10
CA ASP A 612 -1.30 2.14 6.87
C ASP A 612 -1.69 0.70 6.45
N PRO A 613 -1.52 -0.32 7.31
CA PRO A 613 -1.81 -1.70 6.95
C PRO A 613 -3.24 -1.92 6.45
N CYS A 614 -3.37 -2.61 5.30
CA CYS A 614 -4.66 -2.99 4.73
C CYS A 614 -4.70 -4.50 4.45
N MET A 615 -4.91 -5.29 5.47
CA MET A 615 -4.86 -6.75 5.41
C MET A 615 -5.95 -7.41 4.55
N PRO A 616 -7.16 -6.83 4.37
CA PRO A 616 -8.10 -7.38 3.39
C PRO A 616 -7.54 -7.45 1.97
N CYS A 617 -6.59 -6.58 1.63
CA CYS A 617 -5.89 -6.61 0.35
C CYS A 617 -4.90 -7.77 0.25
N THR A 618 -4.28 -8.15 1.37
CA THR A 618 -3.23 -9.19 1.43
C THR A 618 -3.80 -10.60 1.57
N VAL A 619 -5.07 -10.72 1.95
CA VAL A 619 -5.67 -11.95 2.47
C VAL A 619 -6.76 -12.50 1.57
N HIS A 620 -6.72 -13.80 1.27
CA HIS A 620 -7.71 -14.52 0.48
C HIS A 620 -8.28 -15.69 1.29
N MET A 621 -9.61 -15.81 1.43
CA MET A 621 -10.25 -16.82 2.28
C MET A 621 -10.83 -17.98 1.48
N HIS A 622 -10.61 -19.22 1.97
CA HIS A 622 -11.30 -20.42 1.53
C HIS A 622 -12.08 -21.05 2.71
N THR A 623 -13.33 -21.43 2.48
CA THR A 623 -14.13 -22.21 3.45
C THR A 623 -14.14 -23.66 2.99
N ASP A 624 -13.35 -24.52 3.64
CA ASP A 624 -13.53 -25.96 3.50
C ASP A 624 -14.49 -26.44 4.59
N GLU A 625 -15.28 -27.47 4.31
CA GLU A 625 -16.34 -28.02 5.18
C GLU A 625 -15.82 -28.69 6.47
N ARG A 626 -14.69 -28.30 7.02
CA ARG A 626 -14.20 -28.81 8.30
C ARG A 626 -14.59 -27.91 9.46
N LYS A 627 -15.51 -28.40 10.23
CA LYS A 627 -16.11 -27.84 11.45
C LYS A 627 -15.17 -27.80 12.65
N ASP A 628 -13.96 -27.35 12.55
CA ASP A 628 -13.09 -27.16 13.71
C ASP A 628 -12.16 -25.94 13.53
N VAL A 629 -12.71 -24.83 13.05
CA VAL A 629 -12.06 -23.52 13.23
C VAL A 629 -12.75 -22.88 14.43
N ILE A 630 -12.02 -22.73 15.51
CA ILE A 630 -12.41 -21.85 16.61
C ILE A 630 -12.41 -20.44 16.01
N ALA A 631 -13.59 -19.96 15.62
CA ALA A 631 -13.81 -18.58 15.29
C ALA A 631 -13.90 -17.84 16.65
N GLU A 632 -12.80 -17.28 17.10
CA GLU A 632 -12.91 -16.15 18.02
C GLU A 632 -13.49 -14.98 17.21
N ASP A 633 -14.64 -14.51 17.63
CA ASP A 633 -15.36 -13.39 17.02
C ASP A 633 -14.50 -12.13 17.14
N VAL A 634 -13.75 -11.81 16.09
CA VAL A 634 -13.11 -10.51 15.95
C VAL A 634 -14.17 -9.54 15.44
N SER A 635 -14.73 -8.76 16.33
CA SER A 635 -15.63 -7.67 15.94
C SER A 635 -14.88 -6.66 15.05
N SER A 636 -15.51 -6.20 13.99
CA SER A 636 -14.99 -5.23 13.03
C SER A 636 -14.62 -3.85 13.63
N CYS A 637 -14.81 -3.66 14.93
CA CYS A 637 -14.48 -2.43 15.67
C CYS A 637 -13.24 -2.54 16.57
N GLY A 638 -12.52 -3.69 16.60
CA GLY A 638 -11.27 -3.82 17.36
C GLY A 638 -11.44 -3.82 18.89
N CYS A 639 -12.62 -4.11 19.42
CA CYS A 639 -12.84 -4.24 20.85
C CYS A 639 -12.66 -5.71 21.26
N SER A 640 -11.65 -6.01 22.06
CA SER A 640 -11.55 -7.29 22.77
C SER A 640 -12.50 -7.27 23.97
N PHE A 641 -13.38 -8.26 24.08
CA PHE A 641 -14.12 -8.48 25.30
C PHE A 641 -13.34 -9.47 26.16
N SER A 642 -13.05 -9.10 27.41
CA SER A 642 -12.48 -10.02 28.39
C SER A 642 -13.52 -11.10 28.77
N GLU A 643 -13.07 -12.33 28.99
CA GLU A 643 -13.92 -13.40 29.55
C GLU A 643 -14.58 -12.93 30.85
N GLY A 644 -15.82 -12.52 30.77
CA GLY A 644 -16.60 -12.13 31.97
C GLY A 644 -17.85 -11.34 31.67
N ASP A 645 -17.99 -10.76 30.49
CA ASP A 645 -19.21 -10.03 30.13
C ASP A 645 -20.16 -10.92 29.32
N GLN A 646 -21.37 -11.06 29.83
CA GLN A 646 -22.46 -11.82 29.21
C GLN A 646 -22.80 -11.26 27.82
N PRO A 647 -23.10 -12.11 26.85
CA PRO A 647 -23.21 -11.72 25.46
C PRO A 647 -24.36 -10.74 25.20
N ALA A 648 -24.09 -9.82 24.28
CA ALA A 648 -25.04 -8.85 23.71
C ALA A 648 -26.31 -9.49 23.05
N ASP A 649 -26.45 -10.79 23.05
CA ASP A 649 -27.58 -11.53 22.49
C ASP A 649 -28.93 -11.26 23.22
N GLU A 650 -28.92 -10.85 24.49
CA GLU A 650 -30.15 -10.46 25.18
C GLU A 650 -30.62 -9.06 24.79
N ALA A 651 -29.70 -8.13 24.61
CA ALA A 651 -30.04 -6.75 24.21
C ALA A 651 -30.54 -6.66 22.76
N ILE A 652 -30.04 -7.52 21.87
CA ILE A 652 -30.49 -7.56 20.46
C ILE A 652 -31.83 -8.26 20.34
N ARG A 653 -32.13 -9.28 21.17
CA ARG A 653 -33.43 -9.95 21.18
C ARG A 653 -34.56 -9.03 21.65
N ASP A 654 -34.31 -8.15 22.60
CA ASP A 654 -35.30 -7.18 23.09
C ASP A 654 -35.61 -6.06 22.08
N ILE A 655 -34.65 -5.72 21.21
CA ILE A 655 -34.85 -4.73 20.13
C ILE A 655 -35.66 -5.32 18.96
N VAL A 656 -35.53 -6.61 18.70
CA VAL A 656 -36.21 -7.30 17.59
C VAL A 656 -37.62 -7.83 18.02
N ALA A 657 -37.87 -7.94 19.31
CA ALA A 657 -39.13 -8.47 19.86
C ALA A 657 -40.13 -7.40 20.34
N GLY A 658 -39.80 -6.10 20.16
CA GLY A 658 -40.70 -5.00 20.49
C GLY A 658 -41.32 -4.42 19.25
N ASP A 659 -42.47 -4.93 18.86
CA ASP A 659 -43.71 -4.23 18.55
C ASP A 659 -44.68 -5.17 17.78
N ASP A 660 -45.67 -5.62 18.50
CA ASP A 660 -47.02 -5.83 17.99
C ASP A 660 -47.92 -4.74 18.59
#